data_d714592254990e40025c3f3c53713b61
#
_entry.id   d714592254990e40025c3f3c53713b61
#
_cell.length_a   1.000
_cell.length_b   1.000
_cell.length_c   1.000
_cell.angle_alpha   90.00
_cell.angle_beta   90.00
_cell.angle_gamma   90.00
#
_symmetry.space_group_name_H-M   'P 1'
#
loop_
_entity.id
_entity.type
_entity.pdbx_description
1 polymer ?
#
loop_
_entity_poly.entity_id
_entity_poly.type
_entity_poly.pdbx_seq_one_letter_code
_entity_poly.pdbx_strand_id
1 'polypeptide(L)'
;MGSFGDTSPLYVVDGMFYDNINFLNNSDIQDMTILKDASASAIYGVRAANGVVIITTKKGSRNQDAKITYNGYVGIQKATNLLEMCNSHEYATMMLEANPEAYRSIRKSVAEFGGNMENLQFNADTNWYDELLRTAMMTNHSLNISGGTEKATYSAGMSYLAQDGIMDVENYYRRLNFRAALDYEARKWLKVGFNGVFSNSQQQLPKNAAWQQAYNTPSIIPVYDDRRDDAVFPKKYTSPEQVGLTNNFNNPVATANYYDNRNETYQVLTNFYAQLNLIPDKLNIRSSYSYDYSMIRGSEFTPTYYVGTNQKKEVTELTKKNTNYYKYIWDNVATYTDKWGKHSFTGMLGASMRQEQYRLLEGTATNVPEGEDVWKYIALGNKEGATVKDDGWKYRGLSYFTRLNYNYNDKYMLMFTFRADGSSKYNDKWGYFPSIGAAWVISQEPFMKNQNIFDYMKLRASWGKLGNDKIAASAGFASIQNVQSVFGPNTAIDGFINTTNFSWLGWEVVNETNVGVNFSTLKNRLNADIDWYYRLTDNAVISPKLPMSGELLAGNNGQILNTGIDLSLNWNDKIGQDFNYNIGVNLSYLHNEVKSLKGNMKIIKGGKTVNMVGETMNSFYGYKVIGIYQTPEQCAADPIAVANGLEPGDFIYEDVNGDHVIDGNDKQVLGSYVPSFTYASMPDSLIRTSTSASLPTDKQAANCGTVSVPCAMQPTTITLTAHSMRTAGRVQALPTNIRRPRLFSKPGTNQTVTTLPIS
;
A
#
# COMPACT_ATOMS: atom_id res chain seq x y z
N MET A 1 -7.63 6.60 -7.45
CA MET A 1 -8.55 6.03 -6.44
C MET A 1 -9.92 5.80 -7.05
N GLY A 2 -10.23 4.59 -7.43
CA GLY A 2 -11.46 4.29 -8.19
C GLY A 2 -12.56 3.61 -7.38
N SER A 3 -12.34 3.31 -6.11
CA SER A 3 -13.29 2.61 -5.23
C SER A 3 -13.03 2.98 -3.78
N PHE A 4 -14.02 2.82 -2.91
CA PHE A 4 -13.84 2.91 -1.45
C PHE A 4 -13.18 1.65 -0.85
N GLY A 5 -13.07 0.58 -1.64
CA GLY A 5 -12.39 -0.66 -1.28
C GLY A 5 -10.92 -0.70 -1.69
N ASP A 6 -10.41 -1.90 -1.95
CA ASP A 6 -9.05 -2.12 -2.45
C ASP A 6 -8.89 -1.60 -3.88
N THR A 7 -7.96 -0.66 -4.07
CA THR A 7 -7.64 -0.03 -5.36
C THR A 7 -6.36 -0.55 -6.00
N SER A 8 -5.76 -1.62 -5.46
CA SER A 8 -4.56 -2.24 -6.04
C SER A 8 -4.81 -2.74 -7.46
N PRO A 9 -3.83 -2.65 -8.37
CA PRO A 9 -3.95 -3.24 -9.71
C PRO A 9 -4.01 -4.78 -9.63
N LEU A 10 -4.46 -5.40 -10.71
CA LEU A 10 -4.32 -6.83 -10.91
C LEU A 10 -2.94 -7.13 -11.47
N TYR A 11 -2.18 -7.97 -10.80
CA TYR A 11 -0.94 -8.52 -11.38
C TYR A 11 -1.24 -9.84 -12.09
N VAL A 12 -0.76 -9.97 -13.32
CA VAL A 12 -0.89 -11.19 -14.12
C VAL A 12 0.52 -11.71 -14.42
N VAL A 13 0.97 -12.71 -13.67
CA VAL A 13 2.30 -13.31 -13.85
C VAL A 13 2.15 -14.61 -14.60
N ASP A 14 2.68 -14.69 -15.82
CA ASP A 14 2.58 -15.85 -16.72
C ASP A 14 1.15 -16.40 -16.88
N GLY A 15 0.15 -15.50 -16.84
CA GLY A 15 -1.26 -15.83 -16.97
C GLY A 15 -2.00 -16.09 -15.65
N MET A 16 -1.33 -16.09 -14.50
CA MET A 16 -1.96 -16.19 -13.18
C MET A 16 -2.21 -14.82 -12.55
N PHE A 17 -3.32 -14.71 -11.80
CA PHE A 17 -3.80 -13.47 -11.19
C PHE A 17 -3.35 -13.36 -9.73
N TYR A 18 -2.73 -12.23 -9.37
CA TYR A 18 -2.21 -11.94 -8.03
C TYR A 18 -2.63 -10.55 -7.57
N ASP A 19 -2.75 -10.39 -6.26
CA ASP A 19 -2.98 -9.08 -5.63
C ASP A 19 -1.65 -8.38 -5.30
N ASN A 20 -0.55 -9.13 -5.21
CA ASN A 20 0.83 -8.63 -5.09
C ASN A 20 1.83 -9.59 -5.74
N ILE A 21 3.06 -9.14 -5.90
CA ILE A 21 4.15 -9.91 -6.51
C ILE A 21 5.35 -10.09 -5.57
N ASN A 22 5.14 -10.03 -4.27
CA ASN A 22 6.21 -10.11 -3.26
C ASN A 22 7.00 -11.43 -3.32
N PHE A 23 6.41 -12.48 -3.88
CA PHE A 23 7.08 -13.77 -4.10
C PHE A 23 8.04 -13.78 -5.30
N LEU A 24 7.93 -12.80 -6.23
CA LEU A 24 8.70 -12.79 -7.46
C LEU A 24 10.02 -12.02 -7.28
N ASN A 25 11.12 -12.55 -7.83
CA ASN A 25 12.36 -11.81 -7.90
C ASN A 25 12.38 -10.93 -9.16
N ASN A 26 12.79 -9.68 -9.04
CA ASN A 26 12.90 -8.75 -10.16
C ASN A 26 13.81 -9.28 -11.28
N SER A 27 14.85 -10.04 -10.94
CA SER A 27 15.76 -10.66 -11.89
C SER A 27 15.09 -11.75 -12.75
N ASP A 28 13.94 -12.29 -12.33
CA ASP A 28 13.18 -13.30 -13.07
C ASP A 28 12.22 -12.69 -14.09
N ILE A 29 11.99 -11.39 -14.03
CA ILE A 29 11.11 -10.67 -14.94
C ILE A 29 11.82 -10.46 -16.27
N GLN A 30 11.15 -10.85 -17.36
CA GLN A 30 11.57 -10.58 -18.72
C GLN A 30 10.96 -9.28 -19.24
N ASP A 31 9.65 -9.10 -19.02
CA ASP A 31 8.88 -7.96 -19.49
C ASP A 31 7.76 -7.61 -18.50
N MET A 32 7.42 -6.32 -18.45
CA MET A 32 6.31 -5.81 -17.66
C MET A 32 5.51 -4.82 -18.50
N THR A 33 4.24 -5.13 -18.72
CA THR A 33 3.32 -4.30 -19.48
C THR A 33 2.16 -3.85 -18.59
N ILE A 34 1.84 -2.55 -18.62
CA ILE A 34 0.74 -1.98 -17.83
C ILE A 34 -0.42 -1.64 -18.76
N LEU A 35 -1.57 -2.28 -18.51
CA LEU A 35 -2.82 -1.97 -19.22
C LEU A 35 -3.61 -0.97 -18.37
N LYS A 36 -3.80 0.23 -18.90
CA LYS A 36 -4.48 1.32 -18.21
C LYS A 36 -5.93 1.50 -18.68
N ASP A 37 -6.23 1.23 -19.96
CA ASP A 37 -7.55 1.43 -20.54
C ASP A 37 -8.48 0.22 -20.43
N ALA A 38 -9.80 0.48 -20.40
CA ALA A 38 -10.82 -0.54 -20.23
C ALA A 38 -10.84 -1.56 -21.37
N SER A 39 -10.53 -1.16 -22.61
CA SER A 39 -10.62 -2.07 -23.77
C SER A 39 -9.53 -3.13 -23.74
N ALA A 40 -8.31 -2.76 -23.36
CA ALA A 40 -7.19 -3.69 -23.17
C ALA A 40 -7.41 -4.58 -21.93
N SER A 41 -7.84 -3.98 -20.82
CA SER A 41 -7.98 -4.64 -19.52
C SER A 41 -9.17 -5.60 -19.43
N ALA A 42 -10.25 -5.39 -20.21
CA ALA A 42 -11.51 -6.15 -20.13
C ALA A 42 -11.34 -7.67 -20.21
N ILE A 43 -10.36 -8.17 -20.96
CA ILE A 43 -10.12 -9.61 -21.10
C ILE A 43 -9.74 -10.29 -19.78
N TYR A 44 -9.16 -9.53 -18.82
CA TYR A 44 -8.73 -10.03 -17.51
C TYR A 44 -9.85 -10.01 -16.45
N GLY A 45 -11.03 -9.49 -16.82
CA GLY A 45 -12.25 -9.58 -16.03
C GLY A 45 -12.35 -8.61 -14.88
N VAL A 46 -13.21 -8.96 -13.92
CA VAL A 46 -13.68 -8.10 -12.83
C VAL A 46 -12.63 -7.58 -11.87
N ARG A 47 -11.43 -8.09 -11.88
CA ARG A 47 -10.31 -7.56 -11.08
C ARG A 47 -9.48 -6.52 -11.81
N ALA A 48 -9.73 -6.35 -13.12
CA ALA A 48 -8.98 -5.44 -13.96
C ALA A 48 -9.44 -3.97 -13.84
N ALA A 49 -10.49 -3.72 -13.07
CA ALA A 49 -11.05 -2.38 -12.89
C ALA A 49 -10.03 -1.33 -12.40
N ASN A 50 -9.00 -1.72 -11.69
CA ASN A 50 -7.93 -0.83 -11.22
C ASN A 50 -6.66 -0.88 -12.07
N GLY A 51 -6.77 -1.37 -13.33
CA GLY A 51 -5.64 -1.61 -14.23
C GLY A 51 -5.04 -3.00 -14.05
N VAL A 52 -4.22 -3.39 -15.03
CA VAL A 52 -3.56 -4.71 -15.07
C VAL A 52 -2.08 -4.53 -15.31
N VAL A 53 -1.25 -5.18 -14.50
CA VAL A 53 0.18 -5.29 -14.67
C VAL A 53 0.49 -6.71 -15.15
N ILE A 54 0.82 -6.85 -16.42
CA ILE A 54 1.20 -8.15 -17.01
C ILE A 54 2.70 -8.31 -16.82
N ILE A 55 3.10 -9.42 -16.23
CA ILE A 55 4.48 -9.79 -16.01
C ILE A 55 4.76 -11.11 -16.72
N THR A 56 5.73 -11.07 -17.61
CA THR A 56 6.25 -12.28 -18.27
C THR A 56 7.59 -12.61 -17.63
N THR A 57 7.72 -13.84 -17.14
CA THR A 57 9.00 -14.30 -16.59
C THR A 57 9.93 -14.80 -17.70
N LYS A 58 11.24 -14.82 -17.44
CA LYS A 58 12.26 -15.25 -18.38
C LYS A 58 12.02 -16.69 -18.83
N LYS A 59 11.99 -16.91 -20.15
CA LYS A 59 11.83 -18.22 -20.81
C LYS A 59 13.05 -18.52 -21.66
N GLY A 60 13.22 -19.78 -22.01
CA GLY A 60 14.19 -20.19 -23.03
C GLY A 60 13.73 -19.81 -24.44
N SER A 61 14.65 -19.67 -25.35
CA SER A 61 14.38 -19.46 -26.78
C SER A 61 14.65 -20.75 -27.57
N ARG A 62 13.89 -20.96 -28.64
CA ARG A 62 14.12 -22.13 -29.53
C ARG A 62 15.49 -22.06 -30.22
N ASN A 63 16.10 -23.22 -30.47
CA ASN A 63 17.41 -23.34 -31.11
C ASN A 63 18.50 -22.49 -30.46
N GLN A 64 18.46 -22.38 -29.14
CA GLN A 64 19.43 -21.66 -28.34
C GLN A 64 20.14 -22.62 -27.40
N ASP A 65 21.47 -22.55 -27.41
CA ASP A 65 22.30 -23.26 -26.45
C ASP A 65 21.99 -22.78 -25.01
N ALA A 66 22.29 -23.63 -24.05
CA ALA A 66 22.07 -23.31 -22.64
C ALA A 66 22.87 -22.07 -22.24
N LYS A 67 22.16 -21.00 -21.85
CA LYS A 67 22.74 -19.78 -21.35
C LYS A 67 22.57 -19.72 -19.83
N ILE A 68 23.70 -19.63 -19.13
CA ILE A 68 23.72 -19.40 -17.68
C ILE A 68 23.90 -17.91 -17.43
N THR A 69 23.06 -17.35 -16.57
CA THR A 69 23.09 -15.93 -16.18
C THR A 69 23.07 -15.83 -14.67
N TYR A 70 24.07 -15.15 -14.12
CA TYR A 70 24.10 -14.76 -12.71
C TYR A 70 23.89 -13.26 -12.61
N ASN A 71 22.99 -12.84 -11.66
CA ASN A 71 22.83 -11.46 -11.26
C ASN A 71 22.92 -11.38 -9.74
N GLY A 72 23.68 -10.42 -9.26
CA GLY A 72 23.80 -10.20 -7.83
C GLY A 72 24.02 -8.73 -7.53
N TYR A 73 23.48 -8.29 -6.40
CA TYR A 73 23.80 -6.97 -5.85
C TYR A 73 23.83 -7.03 -4.32
N VAL A 74 24.60 -6.10 -3.77
CA VAL A 74 24.63 -5.78 -2.34
C VAL A 74 24.26 -4.31 -2.22
N GLY A 75 23.43 -3.99 -1.25
CA GLY A 75 22.96 -2.64 -0.99
C GLY A 75 22.93 -2.36 0.51
N ILE A 76 22.87 -1.08 0.83
CA ILE A 76 22.63 -0.58 2.18
C ILE A 76 21.31 0.19 2.18
N GLN A 77 20.61 0.14 3.30
CA GLN A 77 19.39 0.91 3.51
C GLN A 77 19.46 1.66 4.83
N LYS A 78 18.98 2.88 4.80
CA LYS A 78 18.92 3.78 5.94
C LYS A 78 17.60 4.53 5.89
N ALA A 79 17.04 4.83 7.06
CA ALA A 79 15.86 5.70 7.14
C ALA A 79 16.20 7.10 6.60
N THR A 80 15.30 7.66 5.79
CA THR A 80 15.39 9.00 5.23
C THR A 80 14.17 9.81 5.64
N ASN A 81 14.28 11.14 5.55
CA ASN A 81 13.18 12.07 5.87
C ASN A 81 12.65 11.91 7.31
N LEU A 82 13.56 11.59 8.25
CA LEU A 82 13.23 11.62 9.67
C LEU A 82 12.92 13.05 10.08
N LEU A 83 11.97 13.19 11.01
CA LEU A 83 11.70 14.48 11.63
C LEU A 83 12.90 14.87 12.49
N GLU A 84 13.32 16.13 12.38
CA GLU A 84 14.33 16.70 13.26
C GLU A 84 13.70 16.95 14.63
N MET A 85 14.17 16.19 15.63
CA MET A 85 13.61 16.22 16.99
C MET A 85 14.31 17.28 17.82
N CYS A 86 13.62 17.83 18.81
CA CYS A 86 14.21 18.73 19.79
C CYS A 86 15.21 18.00 20.66
N ASN A 87 16.37 18.63 20.89
CA ASN A 87 17.27 18.23 21.96
C ASN A 87 16.69 18.57 23.34
N SER A 88 17.33 18.13 24.42
CA SER A 88 16.79 18.29 25.78
C SER A 88 16.65 19.73 26.20
N HIS A 89 17.58 20.61 25.80
CA HIS A 89 17.51 22.04 26.08
C HIS A 89 16.34 22.71 25.34
N GLU A 90 16.21 22.44 24.05
CA GLU A 90 15.12 22.92 23.21
C GLU A 90 13.76 22.46 23.74
N TYR A 91 13.66 21.15 24.03
CA TYR A 91 12.44 20.57 24.61
C TYR A 91 12.06 21.26 25.93
N ALA A 92 13.01 21.40 26.85
CA ALA A 92 12.75 22.01 28.17
C ALA A 92 12.35 23.48 28.04
N THR A 93 13.05 24.26 27.19
CA THR A 93 12.73 25.68 26.97
C THR A 93 11.31 25.86 26.48
N MET A 94 10.94 25.10 25.43
CA MET A 94 9.59 25.20 24.85
C MET A 94 8.50 24.72 25.83
N MET A 95 8.78 23.64 26.55
CA MET A 95 7.79 23.12 27.52
C MET A 95 7.58 24.04 28.69
N LEU A 96 8.61 24.71 29.18
CA LEU A 96 8.46 25.70 30.27
C LEU A 96 7.69 26.96 29.85
N GLU A 97 7.88 27.40 28.60
CA GLU A 97 7.13 28.50 28.02
C GLU A 97 5.65 28.13 27.82
N ALA A 98 5.41 26.89 27.35
CA ALA A 98 4.08 26.41 27.00
C ALA A 98 3.23 26.01 28.19
N ASN A 99 3.85 25.40 29.19
CA ASN A 99 3.17 24.83 30.35
C ASN A 99 4.08 24.87 31.58
N PRO A 100 3.89 25.82 32.49
CA PRO A 100 4.67 25.89 33.74
C PRO A 100 4.59 24.61 34.59
N GLU A 101 3.52 23.81 34.47
CA GLU A 101 3.42 22.51 35.14
C GLU A 101 4.50 21.49 34.66
N ALA A 102 5.02 21.68 33.46
CA ALA A 102 6.12 20.86 32.92
C ALA A 102 7.41 21.03 33.74
N TYR A 103 7.55 22.12 34.49
CA TYR A 103 8.70 22.35 35.37
C TYR A 103 9.00 21.16 36.29
N ARG A 104 7.95 20.48 36.77
CA ARG A 104 8.11 19.31 37.66
C ARG A 104 8.85 18.18 37.01
N SER A 105 8.46 17.81 35.74
CA SER A 105 9.10 16.71 35.01
C SER A 105 10.52 17.07 34.58
N ILE A 106 10.73 18.30 34.15
CA ILE A 106 12.05 18.79 33.74
C ILE A 106 13.00 18.81 34.93
N ARG A 107 12.57 19.35 36.08
CA ARG A 107 13.36 19.34 37.32
C ARG A 107 13.67 17.93 37.81
N LYS A 108 12.68 17.01 37.73
CA LYS A 108 12.93 15.60 38.04
C LYS A 108 13.95 14.96 37.12
N SER A 109 13.95 15.29 35.84
CA SER A 109 14.97 14.77 34.91
C SER A 109 16.38 15.20 35.31
N VAL A 110 16.58 16.48 35.68
CA VAL A 110 17.88 16.94 36.17
C VAL A 110 18.24 16.27 37.51
N ALA A 111 17.30 16.11 38.41
CA ALA A 111 17.53 15.45 39.71
C ALA A 111 17.88 13.96 39.54
N GLU A 112 17.23 13.27 38.62
CA GLU A 112 17.42 11.83 38.37
C GLU A 112 18.66 11.54 37.54
N PHE A 113 18.88 12.29 36.47
CA PHE A 113 19.92 11.96 35.48
C PHE A 113 21.08 12.95 35.44
N GLY A 114 21.00 14.02 36.21
CA GLY A 114 22.01 15.06 36.25
C GLY A 114 21.79 16.21 35.25
N GLY A 115 22.46 17.29 35.52
CA GLY A 115 22.37 18.53 34.75
C GLY A 115 22.28 19.77 35.62
N ASN A 116 21.87 20.89 35.04
CA ASN A 116 21.69 22.17 35.73
C ASN A 116 20.41 22.84 35.24
N MET A 117 19.50 23.12 36.19
CA MET A 117 18.22 23.78 35.91
C MET A 117 18.33 25.26 35.57
N GLU A 118 19.39 25.95 36.05
CA GLU A 118 19.53 27.40 35.84
C GLU A 118 19.79 27.73 34.36
N ASN A 119 20.54 26.88 33.68
CA ASN A 119 20.87 27.04 32.28
C ASN A 119 20.22 25.96 31.38
N LEU A 120 19.28 25.20 31.92
CA LEU A 120 18.56 24.09 31.22
C LEU A 120 19.51 23.11 30.52
N GLN A 121 20.60 22.75 31.18
CA GLN A 121 21.56 21.76 30.71
C GLN A 121 21.20 20.39 31.28
N PHE A 122 21.19 19.38 30.42
CA PHE A 122 20.84 18.00 30.77
C PHE A 122 22.00 17.05 30.44
N ASN A 123 22.21 16.05 31.29
CA ASN A 123 23.13 14.97 30.95
C ASN A 123 22.46 13.94 30.02
N ALA A 124 21.12 13.81 30.10
CA ALA A 124 20.35 13.03 29.17
C ALA A 124 19.93 13.91 27.97
N ASP A 125 20.35 13.54 26.76
CA ASP A 125 19.96 14.21 25.52
C ASP A 125 19.81 13.16 24.42
N THR A 126 18.68 12.44 24.50
CA THR A 126 18.45 11.23 23.71
C THR A 126 17.74 11.56 22.40
N ASN A 127 18.40 11.29 21.29
CA ASN A 127 17.74 11.20 20.00
C ASN A 127 17.19 9.77 19.80
N TRP A 128 15.93 9.59 20.08
CA TRP A 128 15.27 8.28 20.05
C TRP A 128 15.29 7.60 18.67
N TYR A 129 15.39 8.35 17.56
CA TYR A 129 15.55 7.77 16.24
C TYR A 129 16.95 7.18 16.06
N ASP A 130 18.00 7.85 16.55
CA ASP A 130 19.36 7.34 16.46
C ASP A 130 19.56 6.09 17.32
N GLU A 131 18.87 6.02 18.48
CA GLU A 131 18.90 4.85 19.37
C GLU A 131 18.05 3.66 18.87
N LEU A 132 17.04 3.93 18.04
CA LEU A 132 16.12 2.90 17.55
C LEU A 132 16.52 2.37 16.17
N LEU A 133 17.30 3.14 15.38
CA LEU A 133 17.54 2.87 13.97
C LEU A 133 19.02 2.59 13.69
N ARG A 134 19.22 1.72 12.71
CA ARG A 134 20.55 1.39 12.19
C ARG A 134 20.60 1.47 10.67
N THR A 135 21.81 1.50 10.13
CA THR A 135 22.03 1.19 8.72
C THR A 135 22.01 -0.33 8.53
N ALA A 136 21.16 -0.80 7.64
CA ALA A 136 20.96 -2.22 7.40
C ALA A 136 21.47 -2.65 6.02
N MET A 137 21.80 -3.92 5.87
CA MET A 137 22.29 -4.49 4.62
C MET A 137 21.20 -5.25 3.88
N MET A 138 21.32 -5.29 2.56
CA MET A 138 20.52 -6.17 1.71
C MET A 138 21.38 -6.82 0.64
N THR A 139 21.10 -8.08 0.32
CA THR A 139 21.76 -8.81 -0.75
C THR A 139 20.73 -9.56 -1.59
N ASN A 140 20.95 -9.63 -2.87
CA ASN A 140 20.14 -10.44 -3.78
C ASN A 140 21.05 -11.16 -4.77
N HIS A 141 20.89 -12.47 -4.89
CA HIS A 141 21.63 -13.32 -5.79
C HIS A 141 20.65 -14.16 -6.60
N SER A 142 20.82 -14.20 -7.90
CA SER A 142 20.01 -15.05 -8.78
C SER A 142 20.85 -15.74 -9.82
N LEU A 143 20.62 -17.03 -9.99
CA LEU A 143 21.20 -17.88 -11.01
C LEU A 143 20.07 -18.38 -11.91
N ASN A 144 20.21 -18.23 -13.22
CA ASN A 144 19.23 -18.65 -14.19
C ASN A 144 19.91 -19.40 -15.34
N ILE A 145 19.35 -20.53 -15.72
CA ILE A 145 19.72 -21.29 -16.91
C ILE A 145 18.53 -21.32 -17.85
N SER A 146 18.75 -21.04 -19.13
CA SER A 146 17.71 -21.07 -20.15
C SER A 146 18.27 -21.52 -21.49
N GLY A 147 17.46 -22.21 -22.24
CA GLY A 147 17.87 -22.72 -23.56
C GLY A 147 16.69 -23.37 -24.28
N GLY A 148 16.97 -23.98 -25.43
CA GLY A 148 15.93 -24.71 -26.15
C GLY A 148 16.41 -25.38 -27.38
N THR A 149 15.69 -26.43 -27.76
CA THR A 149 15.79 -27.14 -29.01
C THR A 149 14.75 -26.63 -30.01
N GLU A 150 14.64 -27.23 -31.18
CA GLU A 150 13.58 -26.92 -32.15
C GLU A 150 12.16 -27.10 -31.55
N LYS A 151 11.97 -28.12 -30.70
CA LYS A 151 10.66 -28.52 -30.15
C LYS A 151 10.43 -28.16 -28.70
N ALA A 152 11.47 -27.80 -27.95
CA ALA A 152 11.35 -27.51 -26.52
C ALA A 152 12.10 -26.25 -26.14
N THR A 153 11.52 -25.44 -25.25
CA THR A 153 12.23 -24.38 -24.56
C THR A 153 12.13 -24.60 -23.07
N TYR A 154 13.21 -24.34 -22.35
CA TYR A 154 13.28 -24.52 -20.91
C TYR A 154 13.97 -23.35 -20.24
N SER A 155 13.59 -23.12 -19.00
CA SER A 155 14.27 -22.17 -18.13
C SER A 155 14.14 -22.66 -16.69
N ALA A 156 15.22 -22.60 -15.93
CA ALA A 156 15.23 -22.85 -14.50
C ALA A 156 16.02 -21.75 -13.79
N GLY A 157 15.52 -21.31 -12.65
CA GLY A 157 16.14 -20.23 -11.89
C GLY A 157 16.08 -20.51 -10.39
N MET A 158 17.10 -20.04 -9.68
CA MET A 158 17.15 -19.99 -8.23
C MET A 158 17.51 -18.57 -7.82
N SER A 159 16.82 -18.00 -6.82
CA SER A 159 17.18 -16.69 -6.30
C SER A 159 17.09 -16.65 -4.78
N TYR A 160 17.99 -15.90 -4.18
CA TYR A 160 18.05 -15.66 -2.73
C TYR A 160 18.11 -14.16 -2.47
N LEU A 161 17.16 -13.67 -1.69
CA LEU A 161 17.11 -12.30 -1.18
C LEU A 161 17.26 -12.35 0.33
N ALA A 162 18.20 -11.57 0.88
CA ALA A 162 18.30 -11.29 2.30
C ALA A 162 18.31 -9.78 2.51
N GLN A 163 17.47 -9.32 3.40
CA GLN A 163 17.31 -7.92 3.75
C GLN A 163 17.15 -7.80 5.25
N ASP A 164 18.07 -7.11 5.91
CA ASP A 164 17.93 -6.78 7.32
C ASP A 164 17.08 -5.51 7.49
N GLY A 165 16.34 -5.43 8.59
CA GLY A 165 15.53 -4.26 8.87
C GLY A 165 16.32 -3.12 9.51
N ILE A 166 15.83 -1.91 9.37
CA ILE A 166 16.47 -0.67 9.82
C ILE A 166 16.28 -0.36 11.32
N MET A 167 15.41 -1.08 12.05
CA MET A 167 15.39 -0.97 13.51
C MET A 167 16.57 -1.74 14.11
N ASP A 168 17.15 -1.22 15.19
CA ASP A 168 18.30 -1.86 15.85
C ASP A 168 17.85 -2.95 16.82
N VAL A 169 17.11 -3.92 16.29
CA VAL A 169 16.70 -5.18 16.90
C VAL A 169 16.79 -6.28 15.86
N GLU A 170 16.57 -7.52 16.27
CA GLU A 170 16.48 -8.62 15.32
C GLU A 170 15.24 -8.46 14.43
N ASN A 171 15.44 -8.02 13.20
CA ASN A 171 14.40 -7.93 12.19
C ASN A 171 15.00 -8.13 10.79
N TYR A 172 14.37 -8.98 10.00
CA TYR A 172 14.86 -9.34 8.68
C TYR A 172 13.74 -9.87 7.78
N TYR A 173 14.03 -9.86 6.48
CA TYR A 173 13.28 -10.61 5.46
C TYR A 173 14.26 -11.43 4.63
N ARG A 174 14.06 -12.74 4.56
CA ARG A 174 14.85 -13.68 3.74
C ARG A 174 13.91 -14.45 2.84
N ARG A 175 14.29 -14.63 1.57
CA ARG A 175 13.47 -15.37 0.62
C ARG A 175 14.32 -16.19 -0.33
N LEU A 176 13.97 -17.45 -0.46
CA LEU A 176 14.54 -18.41 -1.41
C LEU A 176 13.46 -18.78 -2.42
N ASN A 177 13.74 -18.60 -3.70
CA ASN A 177 12.85 -18.98 -4.80
C ASN A 177 13.52 -20.01 -5.70
N PHE A 178 12.69 -20.94 -6.19
CA PHE A 178 13.01 -21.82 -7.31
C PHE A 178 11.94 -21.63 -8.38
N ARG A 179 12.37 -21.48 -9.62
CA ARG A 179 11.50 -21.33 -10.78
C ARG A 179 11.86 -22.32 -11.85
N ALA A 180 10.86 -22.90 -12.51
CA ALA A 180 11.03 -23.75 -13.68
C ALA A 180 9.95 -23.45 -14.73
N ALA A 181 10.33 -23.39 -15.98
CA ALA A 181 9.42 -23.24 -17.11
C ALA A 181 9.84 -24.20 -18.23
N LEU A 182 8.85 -24.83 -18.81
CA LEU A 182 9.02 -25.76 -19.94
C LEU A 182 7.88 -25.55 -20.93
N ASP A 183 8.21 -25.33 -22.20
CA ASP A 183 7.28 -25.39 -23.33
C ASP A 183 7.74 -26.49 -24.25
N TYR A 184 6.87 -27.42 -24.61
CA TYR A 184 7.20 -28.59 -25.46
C TYR A 184 6.14 -28.78 -26.54
N GLU A 185 6.60 -28.83 -27.80
CA GLU A 185 5.80 -29.15 -28.97
C GLU A 185 5.84 -30.67 -29.21
N ALA A 186 4.94 -31.39 -28.51
CA ALA A 186 4.89 -32.85 -28.58
C ALA A 186 4.53 -33.34 -29.98
N ARG A 187 3.68 -32.60 -30.70
CA ARG A 187 3.30 -32.80 -32.12
C ARG A 187 2.98 -31.42 -32.72
N LYS A 188 2.99 -31.28 -34.04
CA LYS A 188 2.58 -30.02 -34.70
C LYS A 188 1.20 -29.54 -34.29
N TRP A 189 0.32 -30.46 -33.89
CA TRP A 189 -1.03 -30.13 -33.40
C TRP A 189 -1.14 -30.04 -31.88
N LEU A 190 -0.12 -30.47 -31.11
CA LEU A 190 -0.16 -30.48 -29.64
C LEU A 190 1.07 -29.80 -29.03
N LYS A 191 0.86 -28.72 -28.33
CA LYS A 191 1.85 -28.05 -27.47
C LYS A 191 1.42 -28.17 -26.01
N VAL A 192 2.35 -28.51 -25.12
CA VAL A 192 2.15 -28.56 -23.69
C VAL A 192 3.19 -27.67 -23.01
N GLY A 193 2.82 -27.11 -21.88
CA GLY A 193 3.75 -26.29 -21.10
C GLY A 193 3.47 -26.31 -19.60
N PHE A 194 4.51 -25.97 -18.90
CA PHE A 194 4.54 -25.88 -17.46
C PHE A 194 5.32 -24.64 -17.02
N ASN A 195 4.78 -23.89 -16.08
CA ASN A 195 5.49 -22.86 -15.33
C ASN A 195 5.27 -23.12 -13.84
N GLY A 196 6.33 -23.08 -13.06
CA GLY A 196 6.25 -23.26 -11.61
C GLY A 196 7.19 -22.34 -10.88
N VAL A 197 6.74 -21.84 -9.75
CA VAL A 197 7.54 -21.08 -8.76
C VAL A 197 7.29 -21.70 -7.38
N PHE A 198 8.34 -22.03 -6.69
CA PHE A 198 8.34 -22.31 -5.27
C PHE A 198 9.05 -21.17 -4.56
N SER A 199 8.43 -20.61 -3.53
CA SER A 199 8.99 -19.56 -2.70
C SER A 199 8.89 -19.95 -1.23
N ASN A 200 10.02 -19.87 -0.52
CA ASN A 200 10.04 -19.89 0.95
C ASN A 200 10.56 -18.53 1.42
N SER A 201 9.80 -17.86 2.27
CA SER A 201 10.25 -16.62 2.89
C SER A 201 10.11 -16.68 4.41
N GLN A 202 11.09 -16.10 5.08
CA GLN A 202 11.14 -15.92 6.52
C GLN A 202 11.22 -14.44 6.83
N GLN A 203 10.41 -13.99 7.76
CA GLN A 203 10.33 -12.61 8.17
C GLN A 203 10.26 -12.49 9.67
N GLN A 204 11.08 -11.63 10.25
CA GLN A 204 10.97 -11.18 11.63
C GLN A 204 10.61 -9.71 11.64
N LEU A 205 9.48 -9.39 12.27
CA LEU A 205 8.90 -8.07 12.30
C LEU A 205 9.15 -7.38 13.63
N PRO A 206 9.59 -6.12 13.64
CA PRO A 206 9.71 -5.35 14.88
C PRO A 206 8.33 -4.86 15.35
N LYS A 207 8.24 -4.39 16.58
CA LYS A 207 7.03 -3.78 17.13
C LYS A 207 6.86 -2.37 16.55
N ASN A 208 5.85 -2.16 15.70
CA ASN A 208 5.60 -0.86 15.07
C ASN A 208 5.34 0.27 16.09
N ALA A 209 4.81 -0.04 17.28
CA ALA A 209 4.61 0.95 18.32
C ALA A 209 5.90 1.66 18.76
N ALA A 210 7.06 1.01 18.68
CA ALA A 210 8.35 1.61 19.00
C ALA A 210 8.64 2.85 18.14
N TRP A 211 8.27 2.82 16.85
CA TRP A 211 8.43 3.97 15.95
C TRP A 211 7.64 5.20 16.42
N GLN A 212 6.37 5.01 16.74
CA GLN A 212 5.52 6.09 17.25
C GLN A 212 6.00 6.60 18.61
N GLN A 213 6.49 5.70 19.47
CA GLN A 213 7.04 6.06 20.77
C GLN A 213 8.33 6.86 20.63
N ALA A 214 9.20 6.54 19.67
CA ALA A 214 10.41 7.33 19.38
C ALA A 214 10.08 8.77 18.99
N TYR A 215 8.95 8.98 18.30
CA TYR A 215 8.44 10.31 17.98
C TYR A 215 7.90 11.05 19.21
N ASN A 216 7.27 10.33 20.15
CA ASN A 216 6.56 10.93 21.27
C ASN A 216 7.44 11.16 22.50
N THR A 217 8.44 10.30 22.74
CA THR A 217 9.21 10.31 23.98
C THR A 217 10.21 11.47 24.02
N PRO A 218 10.20 12.30 25.09
CA PRO A 218 11.10 13.44 25.22
C PRO A 218 12.57 13.05 25.31
N SER A 219 13.45 13.92 24.82
CA SER A 219 14.91 13.76 24.84
C SER A 219 15.56 13.86 26.21
N ILE A 220 14.87 14.41 27.22
CA ILE A 220 15.34 14.58 28.61
C ILE A 220 15.47 13.27 29.41
N ILE A 221 15.26 12.13 28.79
CA ILE A 221 15.30 10.80 29.39
C ILE A 221 16.37 9.97 28.66
N PRO A 222 17.33 9.34 29.38
CA PRO A 222 18.28 8.43 28.76
C PRO A 222 17.61 7.10 28.41
N VAL A 223 18.21 6.31 27.52
CA VAL A 223 17.71 4.97 27.16
C VAL A 223 17.79 4.02 28.36
N TYR A 224 18.91 4.08 29.09
CA TYR A 224 19.22 3.19 30.21
C TYR A 224 19.48 3.98 31.50
N ASP A 225 19.21 3.36 32.63
CA ASP A 225 19.56 3.84 33.96
C ASP A 225 20.30 2.74 34.73
N ASP A 226 21.61 2.84 34.80
CA ASP A 226 22.48 1.84 35.42
C ASP A 226 22.27 1.68 36.92
N ARG A 227 21.59 2.63 37.58
CA ARG A 227 21.24 2.60 39.01
C ARG A 227 20.06 1.66 39.32
N ARG A 228 19.31 1.22 38.27
CA ARG A 228 18.18 0.32 38.46
C ARG A 228 18.63 -1.07 38.91
N ASP A 229 17.87 -1.69 39.78
CA ASP A 229 18.12 -3.04 40.29
C ASP A 229 17.99 -4.08 39.18
N ASP A 230 19.07 -4.84 38.93
CA ASP A 230 19.12 -5.87 37.88
C ASP A 230 18.11 -7.01 38.10
N ALA A 231 17.74 -7.29 39.36
CA ALA A 231 16.76 -8.35 39.68
C ALA A 231 15.34 -7.97 39.17
N VAL A 232 15.01 -6.66 39.16
CA VAL A 232 13.70 -6.17 38.74
C VAL A 232 13.74 -5.67 37.32
N PHE A 233 14.86 -5.07 36.87
CA PHE A 233 15.05 -4.45 35.60
C PHE A 233 16.29 -5.02 34.87
N PRO A 234 16.24 -6.26 34.36
CA PRO A 234 17.43 -6.91 33.81
C PRO A 234 18.16 -6.19 32.71
N LYS A 235 17.42 -5.38 31.93
CA LYS A 235 17.98 -4.54 30.85
C LYS A 235 18.08 -3.07 31.22
N LYS A 236 17.75 -2.68 32.45
CA LYS A 236 17.89 -1.32 33.01
C LYS A 236 17.29 -0.19 32.17
N TYR A 237 16.29 -0.46 31.37
CA TYR A 237 15.62 0.59 30.57
C TYR A 237 15.00 1.66 31.48
N THR A 238 15.21 2.93 31.12
CA THR A 238 14.59 4.06 31.81
C THR A 238 13.10 4.09 31.54
N SER A 239 12.29 4.36 32.57
CA SER A 239 10.87 4.63 32.44
C SER A 239 10.63 6.14 32.45
N PRO A 240 9.82 6.68 31.52
CA PRO A 240 9.36 8.06 31.57
C PRO A 240 8.69 8.44 32.90
N GLU A 241 8.11 7.49 33.61
CA GLU A 241 7.51 7.68 34.94
C GLU A 241 8.51 8.14 35.99
N GLN A 242 9.80 7.81 35.86
CA GLN A 242 10.85 8.27 36.79
C GLN A 242 10.91 9.79 36.88
N VAL A 243 10.63 10.47 35.78
CA VAL A 243 10.56 11.92 35.71
C VAL A 243 9.13 12.47 35.76
N GLY A 244 8.15 11.63 36.14
CA GLY A 244 6.76 12.03 36.27
C GLY A 244 6.01 12.22 34.95
N LEU A 245 6.56 11.70 33.85
CA LEU A 245 5.85 11.62 32.57
C LEU A 245 5.01 10.34 32.57
N THR A 246 3.70 10.52 32.65
CA THR A 246 2.71 9.45 32.59
C THR A 246 1.95 9.55 31.26
N ASN A 247 1.09 8.57 30.95
CA ASN A 247 0.21 8.59 29.78
C ASN A 247 0.94 8.54 28.43
N ASN A 248 1.00 7.37 27.84
CA ASN A 248 1.48 7.10 26.46
C ASN A 248 2.96 7.38 26.18
N PHE A 249 3.76 7.79 27.15
CA PHE A 249 5.20 7.81 27.03
C PHE A 249 5.78 6.47 27.45
N ASN A 250 6.52 5.86 26.55
CA ASN A 250 7.19 4.57 26.77
C ASN A 250 8.62 4.64 26.24
N ASN A 251 9.52 3.85 26.78
CA ASN A 251 10.84 3.67 26.20
C ASN A 251 10.74 2.88 24.89
N PRO A 252 11.01 3.49 23.72
CA PRO A 252 10.83 2.85 22.42
C PRO A 252 11.80 1.69 22.19
N VAL A 253 13.04 1.80 22.71
CA VAL A 253 14.04 0.73 22.60
C VAL A 253 13.61 -0.50 23.37
N ALA A 254 13.04 -0.32 24.57
CA ALA A 254 12.46 -1.40 25.35
C ALA A 254 11.30 -2.08 24.62
N THR A 255 10.39 -1.29 24.04
CA THR A 255 9.25 -1.80 23.26
C THR A 255 9.72 -2.65 22.08
N ALA A 256 10.75 -2.23 21.37
CA ALA A 256 11.32 -2.97 20.25
C ALA A 256 11.99 -4.28 20.70
N ASN A 257 12.68 -4.27 21.83
CA ASN A 257 13.46 -5.42 22.35
C ASN A 257 12.64 -6.50 23.05
N TYR A 258 11.44 -6.17 23.56
CA TYR A 258 10.56 -7.14 24.23
C TYR A 258 9.46 -7.67 23.30
N TYR A 259 9.84 -7.96 22.04
CA TYR A 259 8.90 -8.43 21.05
C TYR A 259 9.59 -9.35 20.03
N ASP A 260 9.02 -10.51 19.79
CA ASP A 260 9.47 -11.48 18.81
C ASP A 260 8.27 -11.89 17.94
N ASN A 261 8.28 -11.51 16.66
CA ASN A 261 7.23 -11.84 15.70
C ASN A 261 7.85 -12.40 14.43
N ARG A 262 7.71 -13.70 14.25
CA ARG A 262 8.26 -14.46 13.13
C ARG A 262 7.15 -15.00 12.25
N ASN A 263 7.31 -14.80 10.94
CA ASN A 263 6.43 -15.38 9.95
C ASN A 263 7.26 -16.17 8.94
N GLU A 264 6.83 -17.39 8.67
CA GLU A 264 7.39 -18.23 7.62
C GLU A 264 6.30 -18.50 6.58
N THR A 265 6.59 -18.20 5.32
CA THR A 265 5.65 -18.38 4.22
C THR A 265 6.21 -19.37 3.22
N TYR A 266 5.43 -20.38 2.90
CA TYR A 266 5.65 -21.33 1.82
C TYR A 266 4.62 -21.04 0.73
N GLN A 267 5.07 -20.84 -0.51
CA GLN A 267 4.17 -20.62 -1.62
C GLN A 267 4.57 -21.49 -2.82
N VAL A 268 3.60 -22.16 -3.38
CA VAL A 268 3.74 -22.99 -4.59
C VAL A 268 2.78 -22.47 -5.65
N LEU A 269 3.34 -22.02 -6.76
CA LEU A 269 2.62 -21.49 -7.90
C LEU A 269 2.88 -22.42 -9.08
N THR A 270 1.84 -22.92 -9.72
CA THR A 270 2.00 -23.78 -10.90
C THR A 270 0.98 -23.43 -11.97
N ASN A 271 1.40 -23.45 -13.20
CA ASN A 271 0.54 -23.33 -14.36
C ASN A 271 0.89 -24.44 -15.36
N PHE A 272 -0.10 -25.26 -15.67
CA PHE A 272 -0.02 -26.28 -16.71
C PHE A 272 -0.93 -25.88 -17.86
N TYR A 273 -0.48 -26.02 -19.09
CA TYR A 273 -1.35 -25.83 -20.23
C TYR A 273 -1.15 -26.87 -21.32
N ALA A 274 -2.23 -27.14 -22.03
CA ALA A 274 -2.23 -27.87 -23.28
C ALA A 274 -2.90 -27.02 -24.36
N GLN A 275 -2.27 -26.93 -25.52
CA GLN A 275 -2.77 -26.21 -26.68
C GLN A 275 -2.89 -27.17 -27.87
N LEU A 276 -4.11 -27.26 -28.39
CA LEU A 276 -4.43 -28.02 -29.60
C LEU A 276 -4.51 -27.05 -30.76
N ASN A 277 -3.65 -27.20 -31.77
CA ASN A 277 -3.69 -26.48 -33.03
C ASN A 277 -4.55 -27.30 -34.01
N LEU A 278 -5.86 -27.01 -34.05
CA LEU A 278 -6.83 -27.76 -34.86
C LEU A 278 -6.68 -27.45 -36.35
N ILE A 279 -6.45 -26.19 -36.67
CA ILE A 279 -6.11 -25.73 -38.01
C ILE A 279 -4.77 -25.01 -37.88
N PRO A 280 -3.71 -25.52 -38.54
CA PRO A 280 -2.39 -24.91 -38.45
C PRO A 280 -2.46 -23.39 -38.71
N ASP A 281 -1.82 -22.64 -37.85
CA ASP A 281 -1.71 -21.17 -37.87
C ASP A 281 -3.04 -20.38 -37.84
N LYS A 282 -4.22 -21.07 -37.78
CA LYS A 282 -5.52 -20.40 -37.78
C LYS A 282 -6.35 -20.67 -36.53
N LEU A 283 -6.56 -21.91 -36.13
CA LEU A 283 -7.44 -22.26 -35.01
C LEU A 283 -6.67 -23.06 -33.96
N ASN A 284 -6.60 -22.49 -32.77
CA ASN A 284 -6.08 -23.19 -31.60
C ASN A 284 -7.06 -23.18 -30.45
N ILE A 285 -7.04 -24.21 -29.62
CA ILE A 285 -7.74 -24.29 -28.34
C ILE A 285 -6.68 -24.51 -27.27
N ARG A 286 -6.62 -23.60 -26.31
CA ARG A 286 -5.72 -23.70 -25.15
C ARG A 286 -6.53 -23.90 -23.88
N SER A 287 -6.21 -24.95 -23.15
CA SER A 287 -6.69 -25.18 -21.79
C SER A 287 -5.53 -24.99 -20.83
N SER A 288 -5.66 -24.11 -19.84
CA SER A 288 -4.64 -23.86 -18.84
C SER A 288 -5.22 -23.95 -17.43
N TYR A 289 -4.54 -24.70 -16.58
CA TYR A 289 -4.88 -24.87 -15.18
C TYR A 289 -3.76 -24.30 -14.32
N SER A 290 -4.11 -23.34 -13.50
CA SER A 290 -3.21 -22.65 -12.59
C SER A 290 -3.60 -22.92 -11.14
N TYR A 291 -2.62 -23.22 -10.30
CA TYR A 291 -2.81 -23.47 -8.88
C TYR A 291 -1.82 -22.65 -8.06
N ASP A 292 -2.33 -21.95 -7.06
CA ASP A 292 -1.55 -21.20 -6.08
C ASP A 292 -1.94 -21.68 -4.68
N TYR A 293 -0.96 -22.16 -3.96
CA TYR A 293 -1.06 -22.54 -2.56
C TYR A 293 -0.06 -21.73 -1.75
N SER A 294 -0.55 -21.03 -0.73
CA SER A 294 0.30 -20.31 0.22
C SER A 294 -0.06 -20.72 1.64
N MET A 295 0.95 -21.09 2.42
CA MET A 295 0.86 -21.38 3.84
C MET A 295 1.75 -20.43 4.61
N ILE A 296 1.16 -19.69 5.56
CA ILE A 296 1.87 -18.76 6.45
C ILE A 296 1.80 -19.31 7.86
N ARG A 297 2.96 -19.54 8.47
CA ARG A 297 3.12 -19.90 9.87
C ARG A 297 3.63 -18.69 10.63
N GLY A 298 2.81 -18.15 11.53
CA GLY A 298 3.18 -17.02 12.39
C GLY A 298 3.42 -17.47 13.81
N SER A 299 4.38 -16.84 14.48
CA SER A 299 4.65 -16.99 15.92
C SER A 299 4.97 -15.61 16.47
N GLU A 300 4.12 -15.10 17.35
CA GLU A 300 4.29 -13.84 18.04
C GLU A 300 4.44 -14.10 19.52
N PHE A 301 5.58 -13.70 20.10
CA PHE A 301 5.91 -13.92 21.50
C PHE A 301 6.27 -12.61 22.19
N THR A 302 5.68 -12.37 23.35
CA THR A 302 6.02 -11.27 24.24
C THR A 302 6.48 -11.86 25.57
N PRO A 303 7.75 -11.67 26.00
CA PRO A 303 8.24 -12.14 27.27
C PRO A 303 7.67 -11.35 28.45
N THR A 304 7.92 -11.80 29.67
CA THR A 304 7.72 -10.96 30.85
C THR A 304 8.74 -9.84 30.86
N TYR A 305 8.32 -8.65 31.21
CA TYR A 305 9.23 -7.51 31.39
C TYR A 305 8.62 -6.42 32.25
N TYR A 306 9.48 -5.63 32.86
CA TYR A 306 9.09 -4.46 33.63
C TYR A 306 10.04 -3.29 33.33
N VAL A 307 9.49 -2.22 32.79
CA VAL A 307 10.18 -0.94 32.56
C VAL A 307 9.58 0.13 33.48
N GLY A 308 8.28 0.11 33.66
CA GLY A 308 7.49 0.98 34.54
C GLY A 308 6.06 0.47 34.61
N THR A 309 5.20 1.12 35.41
CA THR A 309 3.80 0.71 35.60
C THR A 309 3.00 0.69 34.31
N ASN A 310 3.28 1.61 33.38
CA ASN A 310 2.60 1.71 32.09
C ASN A 310 3.28 0.87 30.98
N GLN A 311 4.51 0.40 31.23
CA GLN A 311 5.28 -0.39 30.24
C GLN A 311 5.80 -1.67 30.91
N LYS A 312 4.92 -2.66 31.00
CA LYS A 312 5.22 -3.98 31.57
C LYS A 312 4.41 -5.07 30.94
N LYS A 313 4.85 -6.29 31.10
CA LYS A 313 4.12 -7.51 30.81
C LYS A 313 4.36 -8.48 31.98
N GLU A 314 3.34 -8.77 32.74
CA GLU A 314 3.46 -9.59 33.96
C GLU A 314 3.49 -11.08 33.65
N VAL A 315 2.93 -11.48 32.53
CA VAL A 315 2.90 -12.87 32.07
C VAL A 315 3.31 -12.92 30.61
N THR A 316 4.02 -13.95 30.22
CA THR A 316 4.36 -14.16 28.80
C THR A 316 3.09 -14.37 27.99
N GLU A 317 3.16 -14.05 26.72
CA GLU A 317 2.07 -14.28 25.77
C GLU A 317 2.63 -14.85 24.47
N LEU A 318 2.06 -15.94 24.02
CA LEU A 318 2.40 -16.59 22.76
C LEU A 318 1.15 -16.72 21.90
N THR A 319 1.21 -16.17 20.69
CA THR A 319 0.20 -16.39 19.64
C THR A 319 0.83 -17.16 18.49
N LYS A 320 0.22 -18.26 18.09
CA LYS A 320 0.59 -19.00 16.87
C LYS A 320 -0.54 -18.97 15.85
N LYS A 321 -0.16 -18.72 14.59
CA LYS A 321 -1.08 -18.61 13.46
C LYS A 321 -0.70 -19.60 12.38
N ASN A 322 -1.69 -20.27 11.81
CA ASN A 322 -1.54 -21.05 10.59
C ASN A 322 -2.59 -20.59 9.60
N THR A 323 -2.12 -19.90 8.57
CA THR A 323 -2.97 -19.31 7.52
C THR A 323 -2.72 -20.04 6.21
N ASN A 324 -3.78 -20.52 5.57
CA ASN A 324 -3.70 -21.21 4.30
C ASN A 324 -4.57 -20.52 3.26
N TYR A 325 -3.96 -20.23 2.10
CA TYR A 325 -4.65 -19.73 0.92
C TYR A 325 -4.58 -20.77 -0.18
N TYR A 326 -5.72 -21.06 -0.79
CA TYR A 326 -5.86 -21.95 -1.94
C TYR A 326 -6.52 -21.19 -3.05
N LYS A 327 -5.92 -21.18 -4.23
CA LYS A 327 -6.50 -20.53 -5.41
C LYS A 327 -6.24 -21.40 -6.63
N TYR A 328 -7.27 -21.60 -7.43
CA TYR A 328 -7.08 -22.16 -8.77
C TYR A 328 -7.86 -21.35 -9.80
N ILE A 329 -7.33 -21.35 -11.01
CA ILE A 329 -7.94 -20.77 -12.20
C ILE A 329 -7.83 -21.82 -13.29
N TRP A 330 -8.93 -22.08 -13.97
CA TRP A 330 -8.99 -22.97 -15.14
C TRP A 330 -9.58 -22.22 -16.32
N ASP A 331 -8.72 -21.87 -17.28
CA ASP A 331 -9.04 -21.11 -18.48
C ASP A 331 -9.07 -22.02 -19.68
N ASN A 332 -10.11 -21.91 -20.49
CA ASN A 332 -10.25 -22.59 -21.76
C ASN A 332 -10.56 -21.55 -22.83
N VAL A 333 -9.65 -21.41 -23.80
CA VAL A 333 -9.70 -20.34 -24.80
C VAL A 333 -9.52 -20.93 -26.19
N ALA A 334 -10.49 -20.71 -27.07
CA ALA A 334 -10.39 -20.94 -28.50
C ALA A 334 -10.03 -19.63 -29.20
N THR A 335 -9.00 -19.66 -30.05
CA THR A 335 -8.55 -18.49 -30.81
C THR A 335 -8.50 -18.85 -32.29
N TYR A 336 -9.18 -18.06 -33.12
CA TYR A 336 -9.14 -18.12 -34.56
C TYR A 336 -8.45 -16.86 -35.10
N THR A 337 -7.42 -17.04 -35.93
CA THR A 337 -6.70 -15.95 -36.59
C THR A 337 -6.61 -16.24 -38.08
N ASP A 338 -6.97 -15.24 -38.90
CA ASP A 338 -6.83 -15.35 -40.33
C ASP A 338 -6.41 -14.01 -40.97
N LYS A 339 -5.74 -14.09 -42.09
CA LYS A 339 -5.30 -12.95 -42.87
C LYS A 339 -5.60 -13.15 -44.34
N TRP A 340 -6.39 -12.26 -44.94
CA TRP A 340 -6.73 -12.26 -46.36
C TRP A 340 -6.52 -10.88 -46.98
N GLY A 341 -5.52 -10.79 -47.85
CA GLY A 341 -5.11 -9.53 -48.45
C GLY A 341 -4.70 -8.51 -47.41
N LYS A 342 -5.46 -7.39 -47.32
CA LYS A 342 -5.22 -6.31 -46.37
C LYS A 342 -5.99 -6.47 -45.06
N HIS A 343 -6.78 -7.51 -44.91
CA HIS A 343 -7.62 -7.77 -43.74
C HIS A 343 -6.92 -8.77 -42.83
N SER A 344 -6.86 -8.47 -41.54
CA SER A 344 -6.43 -9.38 -40.49
C SER A 344 -7.51 -9.44 -39.43
N PHE A 345 -7.91 -10.65 -39.07
CA PHE A 345 -8.95 -10.91 -38.08
C PHE A 345 -8.45 -11.88 -37.01
N THR A 346 -8.71 -11.59 -35.74
CA THR A 346 -8.50 -12.51 -34.63
C THR A 346 -9.75 -12.53 -33.78
N GLY A 347 -10.39 -13.69 -33.68
CA GLY A 347 -11.53 -13.96 -32.80
C GLY A 347 -11.11 -14.88 -31.67
N MET A 348 -11.56 -14.58 -30.47
CA MET A 348 -11.31 -15.34 -29.26
C MET A 348 -12.62 -15.61 -28.53
N LEU A 349 -12.82 -16.85 -28.10
CA LEU A 349 -13.91 -17.26 -27.22
C LEU A 349 -13.35 -18.02 -26.04
N GLY A 350 -13.73 -17.66 -24.83
CA GLY A 350 -13.16 -18.25 -23.63
C GLY A 350 -14.17 -18.49 -22.50
N ALA A 351 -13.83 -19.44 -21.65
CA ALA A 351 -14.49 -19.73 -20.39
C ALA A 351 -13.41 -19.86 -19.30
N SER A 352 -13.66 -19.26 -18.13
CA SER A 352 -12.74 -19.26 -16.98
C SER A 352 -13.49 -19.65 -15.71
N MET A 353 -12.94 -20.57 -14.95
CA MET A 353 -13.40 -20.94 -13.62
C MET A 353 -12.35 -20.55 -12.60
N ARG A 354 -12.80 -19.94 -11.49
CA ARG A 354 -11.91 -19.52 -10.40
C ARG A 354 -12.49 -19.93 -9.05
N GLN A 355 -11.63 -20.41 -8.17
CA GLN A 355 -11.94 -20.58 -6.76
C GLN A 355 -10.80 -20.05 -5.90
N GLU A 356 -11.17 -19.39 -4.81
CA GLU A 356 -10.24 -18.93 -3.78
C GLU A 356 -10.79 -19.37 -2.43
N GLN A 357 -9.90 -19.77 -1.55
CA GLN A 357 -10.26 -20.18 -0.21
C GLN A 357 -9.17 -19.73 0.76
N TYR A 358 -9.59 -19.15 1.86
CA TYR A 358 -8.77 -18.78 3.00
C TYR A 358 -9.19 -19.59 4.21
N ARG A 359 -8.21 -20.00 4.99
CA ARG A 359 -8.41 -20.65 6.30
C ARG A 359 -7.37 -20.13 7.28
N LEU A 360 -7.79 -19.75 8.46
CA LEU A 360 -6.97 -19.32 9.58
C LEU A 360 -7.28 -20.21 10.78
N LEU A 361 -6.23 -20.72 11.42
CA LEU A 361 -6.26 -21.24 12.78
C LEU A 361 -5.24 -20.47 13.61
N GLU A 362 -5.72 -19.78 14.64
CA GLU A 362 -4.91 -18.98 15.55
C GLU A 362 -5.16 -19.45 16.98
N GLY A 363 -4.11 -19.59 17.75
CA GLY A 363 -4.21 -19.89 19.18
C GLY A 363 -3.31 -18.94 19.97
N THR A 364 -3.80 -18.47 21.12
CA THR A 364 -3.05 -17.63 22.05
C THR A 364 -3.09 -18.25 23.44
N ALA A 365 -1.94 -18.27 24.12
CA ALA A 365 -1.82 -18.69 25.51
C ALA A 365 -0.88 -17.74 26.26
N THR A 366 -1.12 -17.64 27.57
CA THR A 366 -0.28 -16.89 28.54
C THR A 366 0.53 -17.86 29.41
N ASN A 367 1.52 -17.32 30.12
CA ASN A 367 2.44 -18.10 30.98
C ASN A 367 3.17 -19.25 30.24
N VAL A 368 3.49 -19.01 28.96
CA VAL A 368 4.35 -19.94 28.22
C VAL A 368 5.78 -19.77 28.70
N PRO A 369 6.55 -20.87 28.93
CA PRO A 369 7.93 -20.75 29.37
C PRO A 369 8.79 -19.88 28.50
N GLU A 370 9.63 -19.05 29.11
CA GLU A 370 10.65 -18.27 28.44
C GLU A 370 11.87 -19.12 28.08
N GLY A 371 12.70 -18.65 27.17
CA GLY A 371 13.93 -19.29 26.73
C GLY A 371 13.95 -19.63 25.26
N GLU A 372 14.48 -20.81 24.93
CA GLU A 372 14.64 -21.25 23.54
C GLU A 372 13.29 -21.53 22.85
N ASP A 373 13.29 -21.50 21.53
CA ASP A 373 12.08 -21.69 20.71
C ASP A 373 11.42 -23.06 20.92
N VAL A 374 12.18 -24.07 21.42
CA VAL A 374 11.67 -25.39 21.77
C VAL A 374 10.70 -25.37 22.95
N TRP A 375 10.63 -24.28 23.71
CA TRP A 375 9.68 -24.10 24.82
C TRP A 375 8.44 -23.28 24.41
N LYS A 376 8.45 -22.65 23.26
CA LYS A 376 7.38 -21.78 22.79
C LYS A 376 6.24 -22.59 22.16
N TYR A 377 5.50 -23.31 22.97
CA TYR A 377 4.30 -24.07 22.58
C TYR A 377 3.07 -23.59 23.36
N ILE A 378 1.94 -23.40 22.66
CA ILE A 378 0.66 -23.03 23.32
C ILE A 378 0.26 -24.02 24.39
N ALA A 379 0.53 -25.30 24.18
CA ALA A 379 0.21 -26.37 25.14
C ALA A 379 0.96 -26.26 26.47
N LEU A 380 2.06 -25.51 26.53
CA LEU A 380 2.85 -25.30 27.75
C LEU A 380 2.39 -24.08 28.56
N GLY A 381 1.49 -23.29 27.99
CA GLY A 381 0.90 -22.13 28.68
C GLY A 381 -0.31 -22.50 29.53
N ASN A 382 -0.87 -21.50 30.20
CA ASN A 382 -2.09 -21.66 30.98
C ASN A 382 -3.26 -22.05 30.08
N LYS A 383 -4.03 -23.06 30.54
CA LYS A 383 -5.26 -23.46 29.84
C LYS A 383 -6.39 -22.46 30.07
N GLU A 384 -6.45 -21.88 31.27
CA GLU A 384 -7.40 -20.78 31.55
C GLU A 384 -6.98 -19.52 30.85
N GLY A 385 -7.90 -18.92 30.06
CA GLY A 385 -7.63 -17.73 29.25
C GLY A 385 -6.96 -18.01 27.89
N ALA A 386 -6.64 -19.27 27.57
CA ALA A 386 -6.22 -19.63 26.22
C ALA A 386 -7.37 -19.42 25.25
N THR A 387 -7.07 -18.77 24.12
CA THR A 387 -8.06 -18.49 23.07
C THR A 387 -7.72 -19.22 21.78
N VAL A 388 -8.76 -19.66 21.08
CA VAL A 388 -8.62 -20.24 19.74
C VAL A 388 -9.56 -19.48 18.81
N LYS A 389 -9.04 -19.09 17.65
CA LYS A 389 -9.79 -18.50 16.58
C LYS A 389 -9.67 -19.39 15.34
N ASP A 390 -10.81 -19.80 14.80
CA ASP A 390 -10.93 -20.47 13.49
C ASP A 390 -11.76 -19.59 12.59
N ASP A 391 -11.20 -19.23 11.42
CA ASP A 391 -11.83 -18.31 10.48
C ASP A 391 -11.57 -18.78 9.06
N GLY A 392 -12.49 -18.45 8.15
CA GLY A 392 -12.29 -18.80 6.76
C GLY A 392 -13.41 -18.33 5.83
N TRP A 393 -13.06 -18.26 4.57
CA TRP A 393 -14.02 -17.94 3.51
C TRP A 393 -13.68 -18.71 2.23
N LYS A 394 -14.67 -18.81 1.38
CA LYS A 394 -14.56 -19.42 0.06
C LYS A 394 -15.27 -18.58 -0.98
N TYR A 395 -14.58 -18.31 -2.06
CA TYR A 395 -15.07 -17.57 -3.21
C TYR A 395 -15.07 -18.45 -4.46
N ARG A 396 -16.07 -18.31 -5.33
CA ARG A 396 -16.14 -18.95 -6.65
C ARG A 396 -16.56 -17.94 -7.70
N GLY A 397 -15.90 -17.99 -8.85
CA GLY A 397 -16.21 -17.19 -10.03
C GLY A 397 -16.28 -18.07 -11.28
N LEU A 398 -17.17 -17.69 -12.19
CA LEU A 398 -17.32 -18.29 -13.51
C LEU A 398 -17.47 -17.18 -14.54
N SER A 399 -16.73 -17.26 -15.62
CA SER A 399 -16.69 -16.20 -16.63
C SER A 399 -16.78 -16.77 -18.03
N TYR A 400 -17.51 -16.08 -18.90
CA TYR A 400 -17.51 -16.31 -20.35
C TYR A 400 -17.10 -15.02 -21.04
N PHE A 401 -16.25 -15.12 -22.04
CA PHE A 401 -15.75 -13.93 -22.73
C PHE A 401 -15.48 -14.16 -24.19
N THR A 402 -15.61 -13.08 -24.97
CA THR A 402 -15.20 -13.05 -26.37
C THR A 402 -14.42 -11.77 -26.66
N ARG A 403 -13.45 -11.86 -27.54
CA ARG A 403 -12.71 -10.71 -28.09
C ARG A 403 -12.57 -10.86 -29.59
N LEU A 404 -12.89 -9.80 -30.31
CA LEU A 404 -12.76 -9.70 -31.75
C LEU A 404 -11.81 -8.54 -32.07
N ASN A 405 -10.75 -8.85 -32.77
CA ASN A 405 -9.80 -7.85 -33.28
C ASN A 405 -9.85 -7.86 -34.80
N TYR A 406 -10.02 -6.71 -35.39
CA TYR A 406 -9.98 -6.53 -36.83
C TYR A 406 -9.01 -5.42 -37.19
N ASN A 407 -8.15 -5.70 -38.16
CA ASN A 407 -7.14 -4.75 -38.67
C ASN A 407 -7.21 -4.72 -40.18
N TYR A 408 -7.36 -3.51 -40.73
CA TYR A 408 -7.34 -3.26 -42.17
C TYR A 408 -6.09 -2.49 -42.56
N ASN A 409 -5.22 -3.17 -43.31
CA ASN A 409 -4.00 -2.61 -43.93
C ASN A 409 -3.04 -1.96 -42.91
N ASP A 410 -3.04 -2.41 -41.68
CA ASP A 410 -2.28 -1.84 -40.54
C ASP A 410 -2.57 -0.35 -40.27
N LYS A 411 -3.68 0.17 -40.84
CA LYS A 411 -4.13 1.56 -40.69
C LYS A 411 -5.31 1.72 -39.74
N TYR A 412 -6.33 0.88 -39.91
CA TYR A 412 -7.58 0.95 -39.14
C TYR A 412 -7.73 -0.29 -38.31
N MET A 413 -7.83 -0.12 -37.03
CA MET A 413 -7.92 -1.20 -36.06
C MET A 413 -9.18 -1.06 -35.24
N LEU A 414 -9.93 -2.15 -35.09
CA LEU A 414 -11.13 -2.23 -34.24
C LEU A 414 -10.97 -3.41 -33.29
N MET A 415 -11.31 -3.21 -32.04
CA MET A 415 -11.36 -4.24 -31.01
C MET A 415 -12.72 -4.19 -30.33
N PHE A 416 -13.34 -5.35 -30.19
CA PHE A 416 -14.55 -5.51 -29.37
C PHE A 416 -14.30 -6.63 -28.35
N THR A 417 -14.66 -6.39 -27.08
CA THR A 417 -14.62 -7.40 -26.03
C THR A 417 -15.96 -7.41 -25.32
N PHE A 418 -16.50 -8.58 -25.09
CA PHE A 418 -17.66 -8.79 -24.23
C PHE A 418 -17.34 -9.84 -23.18
N ARG A 419 -17.73 -9.57 -21.95
CA ARG A 419 -17.49 -10.49 -20.84
C ARG A 419 -18.73 -10.57 -19.94
N ALA A 420 -19.09 -11.79 -19.58
CA ALA A 420 -20.08 -12.10 -18.56
C ALA A 420 -19.36 -12.78 -17.39
N ASP A 421 -19.35 -12.15 -16.23
CA ASP A 421 -18.68 -12.63 -15.01
C ASP A 421 -19.70 -12.95 -13.94
N GLY A 422 -19.64 -14.18 -13.42
CA GLY A 422 -20.39 -14.62 -12.26
C GLY A 422 -19.53 -14.64 -11.01
N SER A 423 -20.03 -14.09 -9.90
CA SER A 423 -19.34 -14.01 -8.61
C SER A 423 -20.23 -14.48 -7.47
N SER A 424 -19.66 -15.31 -6.58
CA SER A 424 -20.37 -15.75 -5.36
C SER A 424 -20.43 -14.68 -4.28
N LYS A 425 -19.78 -13.53 -4.45
CA LYS A 425 -19.75 -12.44 -3.47
C LYS A 425 -21.00 -11.56 -3.51
N TYR A 426 -21.70 -11.55 -4.66
CA TYR A 426 -22.84 -10.68 -4.90
C TYR A 426 -24.16 -11.44 -4.88
N ASN A 427 -25.22 -10.75 -4.48
CA ASN A 427 -26.58 -11.25 -4.59
C ASN A 427 -26.98 -11.35 -6.07
N ASP A 428 -26.70 -10.31 -6.88
CA ASP A 428 -26.76 -10.33 -8.33
C ASP A 428 -25.48 -10.96 -8.89
N LYS A 429 -25.52 -12.27 -9.09
CA LYS A 429 -24.33 -13.07 -9.38
C LYS A 429 -23.64 -12.70 -10.69
N TRP A 430 -24.40 -12.23 -11.70
CA TRP A 430 -23.87 -11.98 -13.03
C TRP A 430 -23.72 -10.50 -13.35
N GLY A 431 -22.53 -10.12 -13.83
CA GLY A 431 -22.24 -8.81 -14.40
C GLY A 431 -21.86 -8.93 -15.88
N TYR A 432 -22.20 -7.90 -16.67
CA TYR A 432 -21.97 -7.87 -18.13
C TYR A 432 -21.13 -6.66 -18.50
N PHE A 433 -20.01 -6.89 -19.16
CA PHE A 433 -18.95 -5.90 -19.35
C PHE A 433 -18.54 -5.81 -20.83
N PRO A 434 -19.22 -5.01 -21.65
CA PRO A 434 -18.84 -4.71 -23.01
C PRO A 434 -17.71 -3.68 -23.06
N SER A 435 -16.81 -3.79 -24.04
CA SER A 435 -15.83 -2.76 -24.38
C SER A 435 -15.54 -2.70 -25.88
N ILE A 436 -15.23 -1.53 -26.37
CA ILE A 436 -14.86 -1.28 -27.75
C ILE A 436 -13.66 -0.33 -27.81
N GLY A 437 -12.75 -0.58 -28.74
CA GLY A 437 -11.61 0.28 -29.02
C GLY A 437 -11.41 0.44 -30.52
N ALA A 438 -10.97 1.60 -30.95
CA ALA A 438 -10.60 1.91 -32.32
C ALA A 438 -9.25 2.61 -32.36
N ALA A 439 -8.47 2.34 -33.39
CA ALA A 439 -7.23 3.07 -33.63
C ALA A 439 -7.04 3.32 -35.13
N TRP A 440 -6.43 4.49 -35.43
CA TRP A 440 -6.14 4.95 -36.76
C TRP A 440 -4.70 5.43 -36.88
N VAL A 441 -3.93 4.78 -37.73
CA VAL A 441 -2.55 5.15 -38.02
C VAL A 441 -2.54 6.20 -39.12
N ILE A 442 -2.63 7.46 -38.67
CA ILE A 442 -2.75 8.64 -39.59
C ILE A 442 -1.51 8.79 -40.47
N SER A 443 -0.31 8.51 -39.93
CA SER A 443 0.95 8.62 -40.67
C SER A 443 1.01 7.77 -41.94
N GLN A 444 0.18 6.72 -42.05
CA GLN A 444 0.10 5.89 -43.25
C GLN A 444 -0.88 6.42 -44.32
N GLU A 445 -1.55 7.51 -44.04
CA GLU A 445 -2.48 8.11 -45.01
C GLU A 445 -1.75 8.85 -46.13
N PRO A 446 -2.36 8.89 -47.37
CA PRO A 446 -1.73 9.56 -48.49
C PRO A 446 -1.43 11.03 -48.25
N PHE A 447 -2.30 11.74 -47.52
CA PHE A 447 -2.12 13.17 -47.22
C PHE A 447 -0.97 13.43 -46.22
N MET A 448 -0.53 12.41 -45.45
CA MET A 448 0.60 12.52 -44.54
C MET A 448 1.95 12.15 -45.16
N LYS A 449 2.00 11.62 -46.39
CA LYS A 449 3.24 11.19 -47.02
C LYS A 449 4.21 12.31 -47.36
N ASN A 450 3.71 13.51 -47.56
CA ASN A 450 4.52 14.67 -47.97
C ASN A 450 4.98 15.54 -46.81
N GLN A 451 4.69 15.19 -45.59
CA GLN A 451 5.16 15.88 -44.38
C GLN A 451 6.38 15.19 -43.78
N ASN A 452 7.26 15.95 -43.13
CA ASN A 452 8.49 15.47 -42.50
C ASN A 452 8.52 15.72 -40.97
N ILE A 453 7.36 16.03 -40.38
CA ILE A 453 7.26 16.35 -38.95
C ILE A 453 7.10 15.07 -38.15
N PHE A 454 6.17 14.20 -38.54
CA PHE A 454 5.87 12.95 -37.82
C PHE A 454 6.38 11.75 -38.61
N ASP A 455 7.27 10.95 -37.98
CA ASP A 455 7.72 9.66 -38.51
C ASP A 455 6.61 8.60 -38.34
N TYR A 456 5.86 8.72 -37.25
CA TYR A 456 4.70 7.88 -36.92
C TYR A 456 3.66 8.71 -36.18
N MET A 457 2.37 8.51 -36.48
CA MET A 457 1.25 9.10 -35.73
C MET A 457 0.05 8.17 -35.74
N LYS A 458 -0.49 7.91 -34.54
CA LYS A 458 -1.64 7.03 -34.31
C LYS A 458 -2.60 7.68 -33.33
N LEU A 459 -3.86 7.79 -33.72
CA LEU A 459 -4.96 8.11 -32.82
C LEU A 459 -5.61 6.84 -32.29
N ARG A 460 -6.08 6.87 -31.06
CA ARG A 460 -6.84 5.78 -30.45
C ARG A 460 -7.97 6.34 -29.59
N ALA A 461 -9.08 5.60 -29.55
CA ALA A 461 -10.20 5.87 -28.68
C ALA A 461 -10.76 4.55 -28.19
N SER A 462 -11.13 4.49 -26.93
CA SER A 462 -11.77 3.32 -26.34
C SER A 462 -12.84 3.71 -25.33
N TRP A 463 -13.85 2.85 -25.23
CA TRP A 463 -14.87 2.89 -24.18
C TRP A 463 -15.14 1.48 -23.68
N GLY A 464 -15.39 1.36 -22.39
CA GLY A 464 -15.74 0.06 -21.84
C GLY A 464 -16.29 0.13 -20.43
N LYS A 465 -16.98 -0.95 -20.06
CA LYS A 465 -17.41 -1.24 -18.71
C LYS A 465 -16.55 -2.33 -18.11
N LEU A 466 -16.11 -2.13 -16.87
CA LEU A 466 -15.36 -3.11 -16.08
C LEU A 466 -16.09 -3.34 -14.76
N GLY A 467 -16.24 -4.59 -14.35
CA GLY A 467 -16.72 -4.92 -13.01
C GLY A 467 -15.59 -4.86 -12.00
N ASN A 468 -15.92 -4.59 -10.75
CA ASN A 468 -14.99 -4.71 -9.62
C ASN A 468 -15.58 -5.68 -8.59
N ASP A 469 -14.83 -6.73 -8.21
CA ASP A 469 -15.22 -7.72 -7.18
C ASP A 469 -14.29 -7.71 -5.96
N LYS A 470 -13.51 -6.65 -5.78
CA LYS A 470 -12.61 -6.45 -4.63
C LYS A 470 -13.36 -6.04 -3.36
N ILE A 471 -14.36 -6.81 -3.00
CA ILE A 471 -15.09 -6.74 -1.73
C ILE A 471 -14.84 -8.01 -0.91
N ALA A 472 -15.08 -7.95 0.40
CA ALA A 472 -14.98 -9.12 1.25
C ALA A 472 -15.90 -10.25 0.76
N ALA A 473 -15.45 -11.49 0.87
CA ALA A 473 -16.22 -12.65 0.40
C ALA A 473 -17.58 -12.80 1.12
N SER A 474 -17.70 -12.25 2.33
CA SER A 474 -18.89 -12.27 3.18
C SER A 474 -19.70 -10.97 3.15
N ALA A 475 -19.30 -9.96 2.37
CA ALA A 475 -19.94 -8.63 2.44
C ALA A 475 -21.43 -8.60 2.12
N GLY A 476 -21.93 -9.55 1.29
CA GLY A 476 -23.34 -9.69 0.93
C GLY A 476 -24.12 -10.69 1.80
N PHE A 477 -23.52 -11.23 2.87
CA PHE A 477 -24.13 -12.25 3.70
C PHE A 477 -24.30 -11.78 5.15
N ALA A 478 -25.38 -12.25 5.81
CA ALA A 478 -25.57 -12.03 7.24
C ALA A 478 -24.47 -12.71 8.06
N SER A 479 -23.95 -12.04 9.07
CA SER A 479 -23.04 -12.62 10.04
C SER A 479 -23.73 -12.79 11.40
N ILE A 480 -23.35 -13.84 12.13
CA ILE A 480 -23.81 -14.11 13.49
C ILE A 480 -22.64 -13.81 14.41
N GLN A 481 -22.85 -12.99 15.43
CA GLN A 481 -21.86 -12.71 16.47
C GLN A 481 -22.38 -13.19 17.83
N ASN A 482 -21.50 -13.82 18.61
CA ASN A 482 -21.77 -14.08 20.01
C ASN A 482 -21.66 -12.77 20.79
N VAL A 483 -22.67 -12.45 21.56
CA VAL A 483 -22.67 -11.33 22.49
C VAL A 483 -23.12 -11.79 23.86
N GLN A 484 -22.45 -11.29 24.88
CA GLN A 484 -22.94 -11.41 26.25
C GLN A 484 -23.82 -10.22 26.58
N SER A 485 -25.04 -10.47 26.97
CA SER A 485 -25.96 -9.46 27.52
C SER A 485 -26.12 -9.66 29.01
N VAL A 486 -25.98 -8.58 29.77
CA VAL A 486 -26.16 -8.62 31.22
C VAL A 486 -27.60 -8.16 31.53
N PHE A 487 -28.40 -9.09 32.06
CA PHE A 487 -29.73 -8.81 32.55
C PHE A 487 -29.71 -8.77 34.08
N GLY A 488 -29.66 -7.58 34.67
CA GLY A 488 -29.57 -7.38 36.10
C GLY A 488 -28.14 -7.49 36.67
N PRO A 489 -27.96 -7.29 37.96
CA PRO A 489 -26.63 -7.11 38.56
C PRO A 489 -25.73 -8.39 38.54
N ASN A 490 -26.30 -9.59 38.31
CA ASN A 490 -25.57 -10.84 38.39
C ASN A 490 -25.90 -11.88 37.31
N THR A 491 -26.59 -11.52 36.25
CA THR A 491 -26.98 -12.48 35.21
C THR A 491 -26.39 -12.10 33.88
N ALA A 492 -25.29 -12.73 33.48
CA ALA A 492 -24.79 -12.68 32.11
C ALA A 492 -25.42 -13.82 31.31
N ILE A 493 -26.06 -13.51 30.20
CA ILE A 493 -26.64 -14.51 29.29
C ILE A 493 -25.89 -14.39 27.96
N ASP A 494 -25.34 -15.52 27.49
CA ASP A 494 -24.78 -15.62 26.15
C ASP A 494 -25.92 -15.61 25.13
N GLY A 495 -25.86 -14.69 24.22
CA GLY A 495 -26.82 -14.52 23.14
C GLY A 495 -26.15 -14.41 21.78
N PHE A 496 -26.93 -14.62 20.73
CA PHE A 496 -26.47 -14.40 19.36
C PHE A 496 -27.12 -13.14 18.84
N ILE A 497 -26.34 -12.16 18.42
CA ILE A 497 -26.83 -11.10 17.58
C ILE A 497 -26.66 -11.54 16.13
N ASN A 498 -27.77 -11.69 15.43
CA ASN A 498 -27.76 -11.73 13.98
C ASN A 498 -27.59 -10.27 13.51
N THR A 499 -26.37 -9.90 13.17
CA THR A 499 -26.14 -8.64 12.45
C THR A 499 -26.64 -8.86 11.04
N THR A 500 -27.95 -8.65 10.85
CA THR A 500 -28.59 -8.66 9.53
C THR A 500 -28.10 -7.45 8.74
N ASN A 501 -26.87 -7.49 8.28
CA ASN A 501 -26.43 -6.62 7.22
C ASN A 501 -27.04 -7.11 5.90
N PHE A 502 -28.35 -7.04 5.80
CA PHE A 502 -29.07 -7.28 4.56
C PHE A 502 -28.88 -6.05 3.67
N SER A 503 -27.71 -5.92 3.09
CA SER A 503 -27.55 -5.06 1.94
C SER A 503 -27.59 -5.94 0.70
N TRP A 504 -28.53 -5.68 -0.18
CA TRP A 504 -28.48 -6.25 -1.51
C TRP A 504 -27.29 -5.65 -2.24
N LEU A 505 -26.20 -6.43 -2.37
CA LEU A 505 -25.03 -6.00 -3.08
C LEU A 505 -25.08 -6.43 -4.54
N GLY A 506 -25.09 -5.45 -5.42
CA GLY A 506 -24.86 -5.58 -6.84
C GLY A 506 -23.41 -5.22 -7.22
N TRP A 507 -23.13 -5.33 -8.51
CA TRP A 507 -21.80 -5.06 -9.05
C TRP A 507 -21.44 -3.58 -8.96
N GLU A 508 -20.23 -3.30 -8.48
CA GLU A 508 -19.55 -2.03 -8.71
C GLU A 508 -19.04 -2.02 -10.16
N VAL A 509 -19.39 -1.00 -10.93
CA VAL A 509 -19.10 -0.90 -12.36
C VAL A 509 -18.28 0.35 -12.65
N VAL A 510 -17.16 0.18 -13.32
CA VAL A 510 -16.34 1.27 -13.83
C VAL A 510 -16.65 1.49 -15.30
N ASN A 511 -17.16 2.67 -15.64
CA ASN A 511 -17.34 3.16 -17.00
C ASN A 511 -16.13 4.03 -17.37
N GLU A 512 -15.38 3.63 -18.37
CA GLU A 512 -14.16 4.33 -18.76
C GLU A 512 -14.17 4.69 -20.24
N THR A 513 -13.81 5.95 -20.54
CA THR A 513 -13.52 6.44 -21.89
C THR A 513 -12.08 6.93 -21.91
N ASN A 514 -11.32 6.50 -22.89
CA ASN A 514 -9.93 6.91 -23.11
C ASN A 514 -9.75 7.38 -24.56
N VAL A 515 -9.03 8.49 -24.73
CA VAL A 515 -8.63 9.02 -26.05
C VAL A 515 -7.15 9.31 -25.99
N GLY A 516 -6.39 8.75 -26.93
CA GLY A 516 -4.94 8.86 -26.92
C GLY A 516 -4.34 9.14 -28.27
N VAL A 517 -3.15 9.74 -28.23
CA VAL A 517 -2.30 10.03 -29.39
C VAL A 517 -0.91 9.48 -29.11
N ASN A 518 -0.43 8.62 -30.01
CA ASN A 518 0.97 8.21 -30.02
C ASN A 518 1.64 8.84 -31.24
N PHE A 519 2.79 9.46 -31.08
CA PHE A 519 3.56 9.93 -32.21
C PHE A 519 5.06 9.80 -31.98
N SER A 520 5.79 9.64 -33.07
CA SER A 520 7.23 9.80 -33.10
C SER A 520 7.64 10.85 -34.11
N THR A 521 8.71 11.58 -33.82
CA THR A 521 9.22 12.67 -34.64
C THR A 521 10.75 12.74 -34.56
N LEU A 522 11.35 13.61 -35.38
CA LEU A 522 12.80 13.83 -35.41
C LEU A 522 13.59 12.56 -35.72
N LYS A 523 13.14 11.75 -36.67
CA LYS A 523 13.71 10.45 -37.04
C LYS A 523 13.64 9.46 -35.88
N ASN A 524 12.48 9.34 -35.26
CA ASN A 524 12.19 8.50 -34.10
C ASN A 524 13.02 8.82 -32.83
N ARG A 525 13.63 10.02 -32.74
CA ARG A 525 14.35 10.42 -31.53
C ARG A 525 13.40 10.77 -30.40
N LEU A 526 12.32 11.52 -30.71
CA LEU A 526 11.28 11.83 -29.75
C LEU A 526 10.06 10.94 -29.99
N ASN A 527 9.69 10.18 -28.95
CA ASN A 527 8.46 9.39 -28.91
C ASN A 527 7.57 9.96 -27.81
N ALA A 528 6.31 10.21 -28.13
CA ALA A 528 5.34 10.76 -27.21
C ALA A 528 4.08 9.91 -27.19
N ASP A 529 3.52 9.74 -25.99
CA ASP A 529 2.25 9.11 -25.74
C ASP A 529 1.43 10.02 -24.82
N ILE A 530 0.26 10.44 -25.29
CA ILE A 530 -0.63 11.37 -24.59
C ILE A 530 -1.99 10.70 -24.50
N ASP A 531 -2.50 10.52 -23.29
CA ASP A 531 -3.78 9.92 -22.99
C ASP A 531 -4.64 10.86 -22.15
N TRP A 532 -5.84 11.13 -22.59
CA TRP A 532 -6.91 11.65 -21.77
C TRP A 532 -7.87 10.52 -21.39
N TYR A 533 -8.26 10.47 -20.10
CA TYR A 533 -9.21 9.48 -19.60
C TYR A 533 -10.33 10.13 -18.77
N TYR A 534 -11.50 9.55 -18.87
CA TYR A 534 -12.67 9.81 -18.05
C TYR A 534 -13.19 8.49 -17.51
N ARG A 535 -13.15 8.32 -16.20
CA ARG A 535 -13.46 7.08 -15.51
C ARG A 535 -14.45 7.35 -14.39
N LEU A 536 -15.68 6.85 -14.54
CA LEU A 536 -16.75 6.94 -13.57
C LEU A 536 -16.99 5.57 -12.96
N THR A 537 -16.78 5.43 -11.64
CA THR A 537 -17.18 4.26 -10.87
C THR A 537 -18.60 4.45 -10.40
N ASP A 538 -19.52 3.64 -10.94
CA ASP A 538 -20.92 3.60 -10.55
C ASP A 538 -21.17 2.50 -9.53
N ASN A 539 -22.19 2.68 -8.67
CA ASN A 539 -22.55 1.72 -7.65
C ASN A 539 -21.39 1.35 -6.72
N ALA A 540 -20.52 2.31 -6.42
CA ALA A 540 -19.40 2.08 -5.51
C ALA A 540 -19.90 1.58 -4.15
N VAL A 541 -19.30 0.49 -3.66
CA VAL A 541 -19.69 -0.14 -2.40
C VAL A 541 -19.09 0.66 -1.24
N ILE A 542 -19.96 1.23 -0.43
CA ILE A 542 -19.59 1.96 0.79
C ILE A 542 -20.30 1.35 2.00
N SER A 543 -19.65 1.46 3.15
CA SER A 543 -20.19 0.97 4.42
C SER A 543 -20.33 2.14 5.40
N PRO A 544 -21.40 2.97 5.28
CA PRO A 544 -21.65 4.03 6.22
C PRO A 544 -22.02 3.49 7.60
N LYS A 545 -21.66 4.23 8.65
CA LYS A 545 -22.11 3.95 10.00
C LYS A 545 -23.58 4.37 10.14
N LEU A 546 -24.43 3.46 10.59
CA LEU A 546 -25.82 3.78 10.85
C LEU A 546 -25.95 4.65 12.10
N PRO A 547 -26.74 5.75 12.05
CA PRO A 547 -26.80 6.71 13.16
C PRO A 547 -27.27 6.14 14.50
N MET A 548 -28.17 5.16 14.49
CA MET A 548 -28.74 4.61 15.72
C MET A 548 -28.01 3.38 16.25
N SER A 549 -27.57 2.47 15.38
CA SER A 549 -26.91 1.22 15.80
C SER A 549 -25.40 1.31 15.81
N GLY A 550 -24.82 2.29 15.12
CA GLY A 550 -23.39 2.38 14.91
C GLY A 550 -22.80 1.30 13.99
N GLU A 551 -23.64 0.43 13.45
CA GLU A 551 -23.25 -0.66 12.56
C GLU A 551 -22.86 -0.14 11.16
N LEU A 552 -21.92 -0.84 10.52
CA LEU A 552 -21.51 -0.58 9.14
C LEU A 552 -22.40 -1.37 8.18
N LEU A 553 -23.22 -0.70 7.40
CA LEU A 553 -24.05 -1.33 6.39
C LEU A 553 -23.47 -1.13 4.99
N ALA A 554 -22.88 -2.20 4.43
CA ALA A 554 -22.37 -2.16 3.06
C ALA A 554 -23.50 -1.99 2.03
N GLY A 555 -23.32 -1.15 1.04
CA GLY A 555 -24.30 -0.94 -0.04
C GLY A 555 -23.70 -0.24 -1.26
N ASN A 556 -24.34 -0.40 -2.41
CA ASN A 556 -23.99 0.25 -3.67
C ASN A 556 -24.52 1.70 -3.69
N ASN A 557 -23.86 2.59 -2.96
CA ASN A 557 -24.41 3.89 -2.59
C ASN A 557 -23.59 5.09 -3.07
N GLY A 558 -22.53 4.89 -3.87
CA GLY A 558 -21.64 5.96 -4.26
C GLY A 558 -21.31 6.01 -5.75
N GLN A 559 -20.87 7.19 -6.20
CA GLN A 559 -20.23 7.40 -7.51
C GLN A 559 -18.93 8.17 -7.32
N ILE A 560 -17.87 7.74 -8.01
CA ILE A 560 -16.56 8.35 -7.95
C ILE A 560 -16.06 8.62 -9.35
N LEU A 561 -15.67 9.86 -9.60
CA LEU A 561 -15.05 10.29 -10.85
C LEU A 561 -13.53 10.35 -10.69
N ASN A 562 -12.83 9.84 -11.70
CA ASN A 562 -11.42 10.10 -11.94
C ASN A 562 -11.25 10.53 -13.40
N THR A 563 -10.68 11.68 -13.64
CA THR A 563 -10.37 12.14 -14.99
C THR A 563 -8.99 12.79 -14.98
N GLY A 564 -8.29 12.73 -16.11
CA GLY A 564 -6.94 13.24 -16.14
C GLY A 564 -6.26 13.10 -17.49
N ILE A 565 -4.98 13.45 -17.51
CA ILE A 565 -4.11 13.36 -18.67
C ILE A 565 -2.80 12.72 -18.25
N ASP A 566 -2.43 11.65 -18.96
CA ASP A 566 -1.12 11.02 -18.84
C ASP A 566 -0.26 11.42 -20.06
N LEU A 567 0.97 11.87 -19.84
CA LEU A 567 1.96 12.19 -20.86
C LEU A 567 3.23 11.38 -20.59
N SER A 568 3.69 10.65 -21.60
CA SER A 568 4.98 9.98 -21.60
C SER A 568 5.81 10.47 -22.77
N LEU A 569 7.00 10.98 -22.49
CA LEU A 569 7.97 11.46 -23.49
C LEU A 569 9.23 10.62 -23.36
N ASN A 570 9.73 10.09 -24.47
CA ASN A 570 10.99 9.37 -24.52
C ASN A 570 11.87 9.98 -25.62
N TRP A 571 13.00 10.51 -25.21
CA TRP A 571 14.04 10.99 -26.10
C TRP A 571 15.17 9.97 -26.18
N ASN A 572 15.43 9.46 -27.38
CA ASN A 572 16.49 8.49 -27.65
C ASN A 572 17.46 9.12 -28.65
N ASP A 573 18.71 9.26 -28.30
CA ASP A 573 19.73 9.75 -29.24
C ASP A 573 21.11 9.16 -28.92
N LYS A 574 22.06 9.43 -29.81
CA LYS A 574 23.45 9.00 -29.67
C LYS A 574 24.41 10.12 -29.98
N ILE A 575 25.49 10.19 -29.23
CA ILE A 575 26.60 11.10 -29.47
C ILE A 575 27.81 10.26 -29.95
N GLY A 576 28.25 10.52 -31.18
CA GLY A 576 29.26 9.70 -31.82
C GLY A 576 28.79 8.28 -32.10
N GLN A 577 29.69 7.28 -32.01
CA GLN A 577 29.38 5.87 -32.26
C GLN A 577 29.14 5.07 -30.96
N ASP A 578 29.62 5.56 -29.82
CA ASP A 578 29.78 4.77 -28.60
C ASP A 578 28.87 5.22 -27.43
N PHE A 579 28.33 6.45 -27.48
CA PHE A 579 27.47 6.94 -26.40
C PHE A 579 26.02 7.03 -26.84
N ASN A 580 25.18 6.14 -26.30
CA ASN A 580 23.73 6.17 -26.47
C ASN A 580 23.08 6.69 -25.17
N TYR A 581 22.08 7.54 -25.29
CA TYR A 581 21.33 8.00 -24.12
C TYR A 581 19.83 8.03 -24.40
N ASN A 582 19.08 7.76 -23.34
CA ASN A 582 17.63 7.81 -23.32
C ASN A 582 17.21 8.71 -22.15
N ILE A 583 16.26 9.60 -22.41
CA ILE A 583 15.64 10.41 -21.36
C ILE A 583 14.14 10.19 -21.43
N GLY A 584 13.61 9.46 -20.44
CA GLY A 584 12.17 9.27 -20.24
C GLY A 584 11.61 10.31 -19.29
N VAL A 585 10.48 10.92 -19.62
CA VAL A 585 9.71 11.82 -18.75
C VAL A 585 8.27 11.39 -18.76
N ASN A 586 7.70 11.14 -17.58
CA ASN A 586 6.30 10.85 -17.39
C ASN A 586 5.65 11.94 -16.55
N LEU A 587 4.54 12.49 -17.02
CA LEU A 587 3.73 13.47 -16.31
C LEU A 587 2.30 12.97 -16.26
N SER A 588 1.65 13.10 -15.10
CA SER A 588 0.25 12.72 -14.95
C SER A 588 -0.50 13.79 -14.15
N TYR A 589 -1.64 14.21 -14.68
CA TYR A 589 -2.60 15.06 -13.98
C TYR A 589 -3.84 14.24 -13.66
N LEU A 590 -4.28 14.27 -12.40
CA LEU A 590 -5.46 13.57 -11.91
C LEU A 590 -6.41 14.54 -11.21
N HIS A 591 -7.67 14.53 -11.62
CA HIS A 591 -8.79 15.08 -10.87
C HIS A 591 -9.67 13.93 -10.35
N ASN A 592 -9.80 13.83 -9.04
CA ASN A 592 -10.63 12.84 -8.36
C ASN A 592 -11.76 13.54 -7.61
N GLU A 593 -13.00 13.06 -7.74
CA GLU A 593 -14.17 13.67 -7.11
C GLU A 593 -15.21 12.61 -6.72
N VAL A 594 -15.78 12.74 -5.56
CA VAL A 594 -16.97 11.98 -5.13
C VAL A 594 -18.20 12.65 -5.74
N LYS A 595 -18.80 12.03 -6.79
CA LYS A 595 -19.95 12.60 -7.51
C LYS A 595 -21.26 12.46 -6.77
N SER A 596 -21.48 11.34 -6.09
CA SER A 596 -22.68 11.13 -5.31
C SER A 596 -22.43 10.18 -4.15
N LEU A 597 -23.17 10.41 -3.07
CA LEU A 597 -23.33 9.50 -1.93
C LEU A 597 -24.82 9.46 -1.59
N LYS A 598 -25.38 8.26 -1.39
CA LYS A 598 -26.80 8.10 -1.07
C LYS A 598 -27.18 8.93 0.16
N GLY A 599 -28.16 9.81 0.03
CA GLY A 599 -28.61 10.69 1.11
C GLY A 599 -27.65 11.85 1.42
N ASN A 600 -26.72 12.20 0.53
CA ASN A 600 -25.72 13.25 0.73
C ASN A 600 -24.92 13.12 2.05
N MET A 601 -24.67 11.87 2.46
CA MET A 601 -23.97 11.58 3.71
C MET A 601 -22.51 12.01 3.64
N LYS A 602 -22.00 12.50 4.76
CA LYS A 602 -20.55 12.66 4.98
C LYS A 602 -20.01 11.39 5.63
N ILE A 603 -18.94 10.79 5.08
CA ILE A 603 -18.29 9.62 5.66
C ILE A 603 -16.97 10.08 6.28
N ILE A 604 -16.93 10.23 7.59
CA ILE A 604 -15.72 10.64 8.33
C ILE A 604 -14.95 9.38 8.73
N LYS A 605 -13.66 9.33 8.37
CA LYS A 605 -12.75 8.24 8.71
C LYS A 605 -11.70 8.70 9.73
N GLY A 606 -11.65 8.03 10.87
CA GLY A 606 -10.63 8.29 11.91
C GLY A 606 -10.63 9.71 12.45
N GLY A 607 -11.70 10.48 12.29
CA GLY A 607 -11.80 11.87 12.72
C GLY A 607 -10.95 12.88 11.92
N LYS A 608 -10.22 12.43 10.91
CA LYS A 608 -9.20 13.23 10.19
C LYS A 608 -9.52 13.46 8.72
N THR A 609 -10.22 12.52 8.08
CA THR A 609 -10.56 12.60 6.66
C THR A 609 -12.04 12.41 6.43
N VAL A 610 -12.53 12.94 5.30
CA VAL A 610 -13.93 12.89 4.92
C VAL A 610 -14.07 12.47 3.44
N ASN A 611 -15.14 11.71 3.17
CA ASN A 611 -15.67 11.56 1.83
C ASN A 611 -17.02 12.27 1.78
N MET A 612 -17.14 13.28 0.95
CA MET A 612 -18.36 14.05 0.72
C MET A 612 -18.47 14.45 -0.74
N VAL A 613 -19.70 14.68 -1.17
CA VAL A 613 -20.02 15.04 -2.57
C VAL A 613 -19.32 16.35 -2.95
N GLY A 614 -18.72 16.38 -4.13
CA GLY A 614 -17.98 17.51 -4.69
C GLY A 614 -16.49 17.54 -4.32
N GLU A 615 -16.05 16.71 -3.37
CA GLU A 615 -14.68 16.70 -2.85
C GLU A 615 -13.88 15.47 -3.33
N THR A 616 -12.56 15.61 -3.26
CA THR A 616 -11.65 14.47 -3.48
C THR A 616 -11.84 13.41 -2.39
N MET A 617 -11.74 12.14 -2.76
CA MET A 617 -11.81 11.04 -1.79
C MET A 617 -10.79 11.18 -0.66
N ASN A 618 -11.25 10.92 0.58
CA ASN A 618 -10.44 10.97 1.81
C ASN A 618 -9.73 12.33 1.98
N SER A 619 -10.40 13.44 1.63
CA SER A 619 -9.88 14.79 1.88
C SER A 619 -9.69 15.03 3.36
N PHE A 620 -8.65 15.78 3.74
CA PHE A 620 -8.45 16.20 5.11
C PHE A 620 -9.63 17.04 5.60
N TYR A 621 -10.11 16.75 6.80
CA TYR A 621 -11.30 17.36 7.36
C TYR A 621 -11.07 17.78 8.81
N GLY A 622 -11.18 19.06 9.08
CA GLY A 622 -10.89 19.62 10.39
C GLY A 622 -11.16 21.11 10.45
N TYR A 623 -10.70 21.72 11.53
CA TYR A 623 -10.80 23.16 11.75
C TYR A 623 -9.68 23.86 10.98
N LYS A 624 -10.02 24.94 10.25
CA LYS A 624 -9.04 25.76 9.55
C LYS A 624 -8.49 26.81 10.50
N VAL A 625 -7.17 26.80 10.66
CA VAL A 625 -6.46 27.83 11.41
C VAL A 625 -6.28 29.06 10.52
N ILE A 626 -6.78 30.21 10.96
CA ILE A 626 -6.67 31.49 10.25
C ILE A 626 -5.68 32.45 10.88
N GLY A 627 -5.20 32.14 12.11
CA GLY A 627 -4.23 32.95 12.79
C GLY A 627 -3.83 32.37 14.16
N ILE A 628 -3.09 33.17 14.91
CA ILE A 628 -2.68 32.91 16.28
C ILE A 628 -2.91 34.20 17.07
N TYR A 629 -3.54 34.12 18.24
CA TYR A 629 -3.68 35.25 19.12
C TYR A 629 -2.31 35.76 19.56
N GLN A 630 -2.04 37.05 19.35
CA GLN A 630 -0.74 37.66 19.65
C GLN A 630 -0.71 38.36 20.98
N THR A 631 -1.85 38.96 21.41
CA THR A 631 -1.92 39.76 22.62
C THR A 631 -3.17 39.42 23.43
N PRO A 632 -3.15 39.72 24.77
CA PRO A 632 -4.32 39.54 25.61
C PRO A 632 -5.53 40.36 25.15
N GLU A 633 -5.29 41.54 24.56
CA GLU A 633 -6.36 42.42 24.04
C GLU A 633 -7.07 41.77 22.85
N GLN A 634 -6.35 41.06 22.01
CA GLN A 634 -6.96 40.27 20.90
C GLN A 634 -7.85 39.15 21.46
N CYS A 635 -7.39 38.42 22.47
CA CYS A 635 -8.22 37.41 23.13
C CYS A 635 -9.47 38.02 23.80
N ALA A 636 -9.31 39.16 24.47
CA ALA A 636 -10.44 39.83 25.13
C ALA A 636 -11.47 40.42 24.15
N ALA A 637 -11.03 40.73 22.92
CA ALA A 637 -11.91 41.27 21.88
C ALA A 637 -12.68 40.20 21.12
N ASP A 638 -12.26 38.91 21.18
CA ASP A 638 -12.88 37.81 20.48
C ASP A 638 -13.81 37.00 21.40
N PRO A 639 -15.14 37.00 21.16
CA PRO A 639 -16.09 36.22 21.95
C PRO A 639 -15.74 34.75 22.08
N ILE A 640 -15.17 34.14 21.00
CA ILE A 640 -14.75 32.74 21.00
C ILE A 640 -13.58 32.52 21.96
N ALA A 641 -12.61 33.43 21.96
CA ALA A 641 -11.47 33.35 22.86
C ALA A 641 -11.91 33.51 24.33
N VAL A 642 -12.79 34.45 24.60
CA VAL A 642 -13.35 34.69 25.95
C VAL A 642 -14.12 33.48 26.46
N ALA A 643 -15.01 32.91 25.63
CA ALA A 643 -15.81 31.74 25.99
C ALA A 643 -14.97 30.47 26.26
N ASN A 644 -13.83 30.32 25.57
CA ASN A 644 -12.96 29.15 25.70
C ASN A 644 -11.72 29.39 26.57
N GLY A 645 -11.56 30.61 27.14
CA GLY A 645 -10.41 30.99 27.96
C GLY A 645 -9.09 30.89 27.19
N LEU A 646 -9.08 31.30 25.90
CA LEU A 646 -7.89 31.28 25.07
C LEU A 646 -6.94 32.43 25.44
N GLU A 647 -5.65 32.17 25.24
CA GLU A 647 -4.58 33.12 25.58
C GLU A 647 -3.69 33.40 24.35
N PRO A 648 -2.86 34.46 24.42
CA PRO A 648 -1.87 34.68 23.39
C PRO A 648 -1.02 33.42 23.12
N GLY A 649 -0.89 33.05 21.83
CA GLY A 649 -0.26 31.81 21.40
C GLY A 649 -1.21 30.68 21.02
N ASP A 650 -2.49 30.77 21.36
CA ASP A 650 -3.52 29.84 20.93
C ASP A 650 -3.94 30.09 19.47
N PHE A 651 -4.49 29.07 18.82
CA PHE A 651 -4.97 29.18 17.44
C PHE A 651 -6.28 29.94 17.35
N ILE A 652 -6.40 30.75 16.30
CA ILE A 652 -7.66 31.32 15.83
C ILE A 652 -8.20 30.35 14.77
N TYR A 653 -9.34 29.74 15.04
CA TYR A 653 -10.04 28.91 14.08
C TYR A 653 -11.10 29.72 13.34
N GLU A 654 -11.31 29.35 12.06
CA GLU A 654 -12.39 29.94 11.26
C GLU A 654 -13.75 29.46 11.78
N ASP A 655 -14.60 30.43 12.18
CA ASP A 655 -16.01 30.21 12.47
C ASP A 655 -16.76 30.21 11.12
N VAL A 656 -17.13 29.04 10.64
CA VAL A 656 -17.68 28.86 9.27
C VAL A 656 -19.14 29.27 9.21
N ASN A 657 -19.90 29.06 10.28
CA ASN A 657 -21.33 29.33 10.35
C ASN A 657 -21.66 30.66 11.02
N GLY A 658 -20.68 31.34 11.64
CA GLY A 658 -20.82 32.65 12.26
C GLY A 658 -21.60 32.65 13.56
N ASP A 659 -21.64 31.51 14.28
CA ASP A 659 -22.37 31.40 15.55
C ASP A 659 -21.53 31.70 16.81
N HIS A 660 -20.26 32.06 16.63
CA HIS A 660 -19.26 32.32 17.66
C HIS A 660 -18.94 31.11 18.56
N VAL A 661 -19.17 29.89 18.07
CA VAL A 661 -18.86 28.64 18.77
C VAL A 661 -18.08 27.73 17.83
N ILE A 662 -16.84 27.41 18.16
CA ILE A 662 -16.05 26.43 17.35
C ILE A 662 -16.46 25.01 17.73
N ASP A 663 -17.24 24.38 16.86
CA ASP A 663 -17.74 23.01 17.04
C ASP A 663 -17.63 22.14 15.76
N GLY A 664 -18.36 21.02 15.74
CA GLY A 664 -18.36 20.10 14.59
C GLY A 664 -18.84 20.72 13.27
N ASN A 665 -19.56 21.85 13.31
CA ASN A 665 -20.13 22.54 12.15
C ASN A 665 -19.06 23.41 11.45
N ASP A 666 -17.99 23.79 12.16
CA ASP A 666 -16.88 24.59 11.62
C ASP A 666 -15.79 23.76 10.95
N LYS A 667 -15.96 22.44 10.96
CA LYS A 667 -15.05 21.56 10.24
C LYS A 667 -15.26 21.66 8.74
N GLN A 668 -14.18 21.89 8.02
CA GLN A 668 -14.17 22.02 6.58
C GLN A 668 -13.09 21.15 5.93
N VAL A 669 -13.12 21.04 4.61
CA VAL A 669 -12.09 20.36 3.84
C VAL A 669 -10.84 21.24 3.79
N LEU A 670 -9.73 20.70 4.27
CA LEU A 670 -8.44 21.39 4.36
C LEU A 670 -7.51 21.09 3.19
N GLY A 671 -7.90 20.15 2.33
CA GLY A 671 -7.13 19.71 1.18
C GLY A 671 -7.15 18.20 1.01
N SER A 672 -6.40 17.69 0.04
CA SER A 672 -6.27 16.26 -0.23
C SER A 672 -4.82 15.79 -0.11
N TYR A 673 -4.61 14.56 0.38
CA TYR A 673 -3.30 13.93 0.34
C TYR A 673 -3.00 13.27 -1.02
N VAL A 674 -4.00 13.22 -1.91
CA VAL A 674 -3.83 12.72 -3.27
C VAL A 674 -3.25 13.82 -4.14
N PRO A 675 -2.03 13.67 -4.66
CA PRO A 675 -1.47 14.69 -5.53
C PRO A 675 -2.25 14.74 -6.84
N SER A 676 -2.64 15.94 -7.26
CA SER A 676 -3.26 16.15 -8.56
C SER A 676 -2.25 16.07 -9.71
N PHE A 677 -0.96 16.25 -9.42
CA PHE A 677 0.11 16.21 -10.40
C PHE A 677 1.25 15.30 -9.93
N THR A 678 1.65 14.36 -10.78
CA THR A 678 2.80 13.49 -10.54
C THR A 678 3.74 13.51 -11.73
N TYR A 679 5.04 13.42 -11.47
CA TYR A 679 6.06 13.39 -12.51
C TYR A 679 7.18 12.42 -12.16
N ALA A 680 7.81 11.88 -13.20
CA ALA A 680 9.00 11.07 -13.09
C ALA A 680 9.93 11.32 -14.27
N SER A 681 11.24 11.34 -14.03
CA SER A 681 12.24 11.37 -15.10
C SER A 681 13.21 10.20 -14.93
N MET A 682 13.56 9.56 -16.03
CA MET A 682 14.44 8.39 -16.06
C MET A 682 15.51 8.62 -17.14
N PRO A 683 16.66 9.22 -16.80
CA PRO A 683 17.80 9.24 -17.68
C PRO A 683 18.50 7.87 -17.66
N ASP A 684 18.81 7.35 -18.83
CA ASP A 684 19.62 6.15 -19.02
C ASP A 684 20.71 6.40 -20.05
N SER A 685 21.92 5.89 -19.83
CA SER A 685 23.02 6.06 -20.76
C SER A 685 23.86 4.79 -20.87
N LEU A 686 24.26 4.47 -22.08
CA LEU A 686 25.11 3.34 -22.40
C LEU A 686 26.36 3.82 -23.17
N ILE A 687 27.53 3.59 -22.59
CA ILE A 687 28.82 3.80 -23.26
C ILE A 687 29.29 2.45 -23.80
N ARG A 688 29.46 2.32 -25.10
CA ARG A 688 30.00 1.12 -25.74
C ARG A 688 31.53 1.18 -25.64
N THR A 689 32.08 0.60 -24.59
CA THR A 689 33.52 0.36 -24.50
C THR A 689 33.83 -1.02 -25.07
N SER A 690 34.87 -1.10 -25.89
CA SER A 690 35.29 -2.34 -26.56
C SER A 690 35.98 -3.36 -25.65
N THR A 691 35.96 -3.18 -24.33
CA THR A 691 36.54 -4.10 -23.36
C THR A 691 35.75 -4.06 -22.05
N SER A 692 35.21 -5.23 -21.68
CA SER A 692 34.55 -5.59 -20.40
C SER A 692 33.40 -4.68 -19.92
N ALA A 693 32.18 -5.19 -20.05
CA ALA A 693 30.97 -4.60 -19.53
C ALA A 693 30.95 -4.63 -17.99
N SER A 694 31.27 -3.53 -17.36
CA SER A 694 30.72 -3.17 -16.06
C SER A 694 29.64 -2.13 -16.31
N LEU A 695 28.39 -2.53 -16.28
CA LEU A 695 27.22 -1.65 -16.30
C LEU A 695 27.10 -1.02 -14.92
N PRO A 696 27.26 0.30 -14.75
CA PRO A 696 26.65 0.98 -13.61
C PRO A 696 25.15 1.11 -13.91
N THR A 697 24.36 0.21 -13.40
CA THR A 697 22.93 0.43 -13.30
C THR A 697 22.68 1.32 -12.08
N ASP A 698 22.94 2.59 -12.20
CA ASP A 698 22.33 3.60 -11.33
C ASP A 698 20.88 3.79 -11.76
N LYS A 699 20.04 2.88 -11.31
CA LYS A 699 18.63 3.20 -11.12
C LYS A 699 18.53 4.04 -9.85
N GLN A 700 18.85 5.30 -9.95
CA GLN A 700 18.28 6.24 -9.00
C GLN A 700 16.76 6.12 -9.17
N ALA A 701 16.12 5.53 -8.17
CA ALA A 701 14.68 5.65 -8.00
C ALA A 701 14.39 7.16 -8.03
N ALA A 702 13.68 7.59 -9.08
CA ALA A 702 13.24 8.97 -9.16
C ALA A 702 12.48 9.25 -7.87
N ASN A 703 12.97 10.19 -7.07
CA ASN A 703 12.21 10.74 -5.98
C ASN A 703 10.91 11.27 -6.59
N CYS A 704 9.81 10.58 -6.38
CA CYS A 704 8.50 11.17 -6.55
C CYS A 704 8.47 12.36 -5.59
N GLY A 705 8.67 13.56 -6.11
CA GLY A 705 8.48 14.78 -5.35
C GLY A 705 7.00 14.90 -5.03
N THR A 706 6.59 14.29 -3.93
CA THR A 706 5.34 14.63 -3.28
C THR A 706 5.56 15.97 -2.62
N VAL A 707 4.89 16.99 -3.12
CA VAL A 707 4.68 18.21 -2.34
C VAL A 707 3.78 17.77 -1.18
N SER A 708 4.39 17.39 -0.06
CA SER A 708 3.66 17.17 1.17
C SER A 708 3.19 18.53 1.69
N VAL A 709 1.90 18.77 1.60
CA VAL A 709 1.28 19.79 2.41
C VAL A 709 1.52 19.38 3.87
N PRO A 710 2.06 20.24 4.74
CA PRO A 710 2.31 19.87 6.13
C PRO A 710 1.01 19.38 6.76
N CYS A 711 1.01 18.14 7.22
CA CYS A 711 -0.11 17.59 7.95
C CYS A 711 -0.29 18.40 9.24
N ALA A 712 -1.45 19.02 9.42
CA ALA A 712 -1.76 19.76 10.62
C ALA A 712 -1.60 18.85 11.84
N MET A 713 -0.75 19.26 12.79
CA MET A 713 -0.47 18.52 14.03
C MET A 713 -1.75 18.31 14.82
N GLN A 714 -1.96 17.07 15.30
CA GLN A 714 -2.99 16.81 16.30
C GLN A 714 -2.57 17.31 17.68
N PRO A 715 -3.48 17.93 18.44
CA PRO A 715 -3.16 18.52 19.74
C PRO A 715 -3.33 17.51 20.88
N THR A 716 -2.55 16.44 20.95
CA THR A 716 -2.60 15.53 22.11
C THR A 716 -1.24 15.13 22.67
N THR A 717 -0.16 15.44 21.96
CA THR A 717 1.19 15.23 22.50
C THR A 717 2.12 16.20 21.78
N ILE A 718 2.67 17.17 22.50
CA ILE A 718 3.61 18.10 21.91
C ILE A 718 4.99 17.46 21.98
N THR A 719 5.39 16.84 20.90
CA THR A 719 6.78 16.60 20.61
C THR A 719 7.24 17.69 19.65
N LEU A 720 8.14 18.53 20.11
CA LEU A 720 8.61 19.68 19.34
C LEU A 720 9.77 19.22 18.45
N THR A 721 9.71 19.57 17.17
CA THR A 721 10.82 19.35 16.26
C THR A 721 11.81 20.50 16.34
N ALA A 722 13.10 20.24 16.19
CA ALA A 722 14.14 21.25 16.15
C ALA A 722 13.90 22.29 15.05
N HIS A 723 13.18 21.93 13.99
CA HIS A 723 12.80 22.88 12.94
C HIS A 723 11.82 23.96 13.45
N SER A 724 10.82 23.60 14.26
CA SER A 724 9.90 24.58 14.86
C SER A 724 10.62 25.49 15.84
N MET A 725 11.60 24.97 16.60
CA MET A 725 12.46 25.78 17.49
C MET A 725 13.36 26.74 16.72
N ARG A 726 14.05 26.28 15.69
CA ARG A 726 14.92 27.16 14.88
C ARG A 726 14.13 28.25 14.16
N THR A 727 12.90 27.96 13.75
CA THR A 727 12.01 28.95 13.16
C THR A 727 11.51 29.94 14.22
N ALA A 728 11.17 29.46 15.42
CA ALA A 728 10.80 30.31 16.54
C ALA A 728 11.96 31.19 17.02
N GLY A 729 13.19 30.63 17.14
CA GLY A 729 14.39 31.38 17.52
C GLY A 729 14.81 32.47 16.52
N ARG A 730 14.51 32.32 15.24
CA ARG A 730 14.67 33.40 14.25
C ARG A 730 13.63 34.52 14.40
N VAL A 731 12.48 34.20 14.97
CA VAL A 731 11.41 35.16 15.22
C VAL A 731 11.69 35.98 16.49
N GLN A 732 12.59 35.57 17.40
CA GLN A 732 13.03 36.39 18.53
C GLN A 732 13.70 37.72 18.13
N ALA A 733 14.11 37.87 16.87
CA ALA A 733 14.58 39.16 16.34
C ALA A 733 13.45 40.12 15.93
N LEU A 734 12.18 39.68 16.00
CA LEU A 734 10.98 40.49 15.74
C LEU A 734 10.07 40.35 16.96
N PRO A 735 9.69 41.42 17.64
CA PRO A 735 8.83 41.34 18.82
C PRO A 735 7.47 40.78 18.40
N THR A 736 6.97 39.79 19.14
CA THR A 736 5.60 39.32 19.15
C THR A 736 5.18 38.22 18.12
N ASN A 737 5.76 37.01 18.17
CA ASN A 737 5.11 35.86 17.50
C ASN A 737 5.50 34.53 18.14
N ILE A 738 5.37 34.40 19.45
CA ILE A 738 5.63 33.11 20.12
C ILE A 738 4.32 32.37 20.31
N ARG A 739 4.25 31.21 19.68
CA ARG A 739 3.17 30.25 19.82
C ARG A 739 3.29 29.54 21.16
N ARG A 740 2.32 29.64 22.03
CA ARG A 740 2.23 28.77 23.20
C ARG A 740 1.54 27.46 22.84
N PRO A 741 2.20 26.30 22.91
CA PRO A 741 1.50 25.05 22.82
C PRO A 741 0.73 24.81 24.12
N ARG A 742 -0.59 24.76 24.08
CA ARG A 742 -1.43 24.32 25.21
C ARG A 742 -1.74 22.84 25.12
N LEU A 743 -1.51 22.15 26.23
CA LEU A 743 -2.06 20.82 26.48
C LEU A 743 -3.54 21.00 26.87
N PHE A 744 -4.46 20.75 25.95
CA PHE A 744 -5.87 20.64 26.28
C PHE A 744 -6.10 19.32 27.05
N SER A 745 -6.13 19.40 28.37
CA SER A 745 -6.76 18.40 29.21
C SER A 745 -8.15 18.89 29.61
N LYS A 746 -9.18 18.51 28.88
CA LYS A 746 -10.53 18.47 29.45
C LYS A 746 -10.67 17.18 30.25
N PRO A 747 -11.09 17.21 31.52
CA PRO A 747 -11.41 16.01 32.28
C PRO A 747 -12.73 15.43 31.72
N GLY A 748 -12.66 14.20 31.27
CA GLY A 748 -13.81 13.35 31.02
C GLY A 748 -14.29 13.22 29.59
N THR A 749 -13.58 12.48 28.77
CA THR A 749 -14.15 11.53 27.79
C THR A 749 -13.04 10.57 27.35
N ASN A 750 -13.18 9.32 27.78
CA ASN A 750 -12.41 8.19 27.23
C ASN A 750 -12.80 8.00 25.76
N GLN A 751 -11.95 8.38 24.84
CA GLN A 751 -12.02 7.91 23.47
C GLN A 751 -10.76 7.12 23.13
N THR A 752 -10.98 5.85 22.92
CA THR A 752 -9.99 4.88 22.44
C THR A 752 -9.52 5.29 21.04
N VAL A 753 -8.26 5.63 20.90
CA VAL A 753 -7.65 5.94 19.58
C VAL A 753 -7.21 4.62 18.95
N THR A 754 -7.89 4.22 17.90
CA THR A 754 -7.49 3.09 17.05
C THR A 754 -6.48 3.58 16.03
N THR A 755 -5.26 3.09 16.10
CA THR A 755 -4.18 3.36 15.14
C THR A 755 -4.39 2.58 13.85
N LEU A 756 -4.26 3.26 12.72
CA LEU A 756 -4.21 2.63 11.40
C LEU A 756 -2.75 2.24 11.06
N PRO A 757 -2.53 1.08 10.47
CA PRO A 757 -1.21 0.68 10.02
C PRO A 757 -0.85 1.41 8.72
N ILE A 758 0.37 1.96 8.68
CA ILE A 758 1.01 2.39 7.44
C ILE A 758 1.75 1.16 6.89
N SER A 759 1.27 0.68 5.75
CA SER A 759 1.95 -0.35 4.94
C SER A 759 3.04 0.27 4.06
#